data_f690529ee1f3fd58a01ef930ab182096
#
_entry.id   f690529ee1f3fd58a01ef930ab182096
#
_cell.length_a   1.000
_cell.length_b   1.000
_cell.length_c   1.000
_cell.angle_alpha   90.00
_cell.angle_beta   90.00
_cell.angle_gamma   90.00
#
_symmetry.space_group_name_H-M   'P 1'
#
loop_
_entity.id
_entity.type
_entity.pdbx_description
1 polymer ?
#
loop_
_entity_poly.entity_id
_entity_poly.type
_entity_poly.pdbx_seq_one_letter_code
_entity_poly.pdbx_strand_id
1 'polypeptide(L)'
;MTWQGKLTDRTASIFRGNQMKLKLVNIQKAKISTAAFIKAFCHHKLIELNATAVHADLPVPDIISGLCSNSWIQQNLRCLLLDSTSISQNSRLLFFSQLTGLRILSVFNVCFHTEDLANVSQLPRLESLDISNTLVTDISALLTCKDRLKSLTMHYLKCLSMTKPQILAVIRGLTCLLHLDISDHRQLKSDLAFHLLQQKDILPNVVSLDISGGSCITDEAVELFIQQRPAMQFVGLLATDAGTSDFFTTKQGLRVAGGASMSQISEALSRYRNRSCFMKEALCRLFTETFSMEVTMPAILKLVAVGMRNHPLDLPVQFTASACALNLTRQGLAKGMPVRLLSEVTCLLFKALKNFPHYQQLQKNCLLSLTNSRILVDVPFDRFDAAKFVMRWLCKHENPKMQTMAVSVTSILALQLSPEQMAQLEELFMAVKELLAIVKQKTTKNLDDVTLLFTLKALWNLTDGSPAACKHFIENQGLEIFIQVLETFSESAIQSKVLGLLNNIAEIRELSSKLVTEDALKHINSLLCSREMEVSYFAAGIIAHLTSDRQLWISRDFQRRALLQDLHAAIQNWPSSSCKMTALVTYRSLKTFFPLLGNFSQPEVQLWALWAVCHVCSKNPSKYCKMLVEEEGLQLLCDIQEHSEATPQAQQIAASILNDFRMHFMNYQRPTLCQMPF
;
A
#
# COMPACT_ATOMS: atom_id res chain seq x y z
N MET A 1 25.41 9.45 9.90
CA MET A 1 24.10 9.33 10.60
C MET A 1 23.02 9.97 9.75
N THR A 2 21.94 9.26 9.51
CA THR A 2 20.82 9.72 8.66
C THR A 2 19.54 9.81 9.49
N TRP A 3 18.98 11.00 9.66
CA TRP A 3 17.79 11.28 10.48
C TRP A 3 16.67 11.92 9.65
N GLN A 4 16.39 11.37 8.50
CA GLN A 4 15.39 11.91 7.55
C GLN A 4 14.05 12.21 8.22
N GLY A 5 13.72 13.52 8.36
CA GLY A 5 12.41 14.00 8.81
C GLY A 5 12.05 13.74 10.29
N LYS A 6 12.89 13.03 11.04
CA LYS A 6 12.63 12.68 12.47
C LYS A 6 13.37 13.55 13.47
N LEU A 7 14.30 14.42 13.01
CA LEU A 7 15.08 15.27 13.89
C LEU A 7 14.29 16.54 14.24
N THR A 8 14.20 16.80 15.53
CA THR A 8 13.59 18.01 16.13
C THR A 8 14.58 18.63 17.11
N ASP A 9 14.31 19.84 17.60
CA ASP A 9 15.13 20.52 18.61
C ASP A 9 15.39 19.67 19.84
N ARG A 10 14.38 18.92 20.29
CA ARG A 10 14.47 18.02 21.45
C ARG A 10 15.43 16.86 21.16
N THR A 11 15.31 16.22 20.00
CA THR A 11 16.17 15.07 19.64
C THR A 11 17.57 15.51 19.23
N ALA A 12 17.76 16.71 18.67
CA ALA A 12 19.07 17.28 18.34
C ALA A 12 19.93 17.53 19.59
N SER A 13 19.31 17.73 20.76
CA SER A 13 20.04 17.97 22.02
C SER A 13 21.00 16.83 22.41
N ILE A 14 20.77 15.62 21.94
CA ILE A 14 21.62 14.43 22.17
C ILE A 14 23.05 14.66 21.59
N PHE A 15 23.18 15.47 20.54
CA PHE A 15 24.46 15.72 19.87
C PHE A 15 25.29 16.88 20.48
N ARG A 16 24.82 17.51 21.56
CA ARG A 16 25.49 18.63 22.22
C ARG A 16 26.75 18.22 23.00
N GLY A 17 26.97 16.93 23.24
CA GLY A 17 28.08 16.44 24.05
C GLY A 17 29.36 16.20 23.24
N ASN A 18 30.54 16.55 23.82
CA ASN A 18 31.86 16.35 23.20
C ASN A 18 32.26 14.86 23.01
N GLN A 19 31.44 13.91 23.45
CA GLN A 19 31.74 12.47 23.33
C GLN A 19 31.56 11.93 21.91
N MET A 20 30.72 12.56 21.08
CA MET A 20 30.52 12.18 19.69
C MET A 20 31.37 13.02 18.74
N LYS A 21 32.10 12.36 17.84
CA LYS A 21 32.87 13.02 16.77
C LYS A 21 32.15 12.89 15.44
N LEU A 22 31.14 13.74 15.21
CA LEU A 22 30.40 13.72 13.95
C LEU A 22 31.23 14.29 12.81
N LYS A 23 31.32 13.59 11.68
CA LYS A 23 31.96 14.02 10.44
C LYS A 23 30.96 14.14 9.28
N LEU A 24 29.99 13.22 9.22
CA LEU A 24 28.99 13.13 8.17
C LEU A 24 27.61 13.29 8.81
N VAL A 25 26.89 14.34 8.45
CA VAL A 25 25.58 14.67 9.02
C VAL A 25 24.56 14.81 7.91
N ASN A 26 23.45 14.08 8.02
CA ASN A 26 22.29 14.20 7.14
C ASN A 26 21.06 14.52 7.99
N ILE A 27 20.59 15.77 7.86
CA ILE A 27 19.41 16.33 8.53
C ILE A 27 18.29 16.66 7.52
N GLN A 28 18.27 16.00 6.39
CA GLN A 28 17.25 16.20 5.35
C GLN A 28 15.84 16.16 5.94
N LYS A 29 15.01 17.19 5.60
CA LYS A 29 13.63 17.35 6.08
C LYS A 29 13.50 17.46 7.62
N ALA A 30 14.56 17.82 8.33
CA ALA A 30 14.52 18.04 9.78
C ALA A 30 13.69 19.27 10.15
N LYS A 31 13.04 19.20 11.31
CA LYS A 31 12.31 20.34 11.92
C LYS A 31 13.12 20.84 13.12
N ILE A 32 14.20 21.56 12.84
CA ILE A 32 15.09 22.12 13.85
C ILE A 32 15.26 23.62 13.67
N SER A 33 15.41 24.34 14.77
CA SER A 33 15.70 25.76 14.77
C SER A 33 17.19 26.04 14.55
N THR A 34 17.55 27.26 14.14
CA THR A 34 18.91 27.74 14.02
C THR A 34 19.71 27.53 15.32
N ALA A 35 19.12 27.86 16.47
CA ALA A 35 19.78 27.68 17.77
C ALA A 35 20.10 26.21 18.07
N ALA A 36 19.17 25.29 17.74
CA ALA A 36 19.38 23.86 17.94
C ALA A 36 20.44 23.32 16.98
N PHE A 37 20.44 23.77 15.71
CA PHE A 37 21.44 23.40 14.70
C PHE A 37 22.87 23.80 15.15
N ILE A 38 23.06 25.07 15.52
CA ILE A 38 24.37 25.57 15.95
C ILE A 38 24.89 24.77 17.17
N LYS A 39 24.04 24.61 18.20
CA LYS A 39 24.42 23.89 19.43
C LYS A 39 24.68 22.41 19.22
N ALA A 40 23.98 21.76 18.26
CA ALA A 40 24.09 20.33 18.05
C ALA A 40 25.22 19.95 17.08
N PHE A 41 25.52 20.78 16.07
CA PHE A 41 26.37 20.36 14.96
C PHE A 41 27.60 21.23 14.70
N CYS A 42 27.56 22.57 14.95
CA CYS A 42 28.61 23.46 14.50
C CYS A 42 29.92 23.35 15.32
N HIS A 43 29.91 22.67 16.46
CA HIS A 43 31.14 22.41 17.26
C HIS A 43 31.89 21.13 16.81
N HIS A 44 31.24 20.27 15.95
CA HIS A 44 31.87 19.07 15.45
C HIS A 44 32.77 19.34 14.24
N LYS A 45 33.67 18.40 13.92
CA LYS A 45 34.54 18.44 12.75
C LYS A 45 33.84 17.91 11.50
N LEU A 46 32.84 18.64 10.99
CA LEU A 46 32.04 18.23 9.87
C LEU A 46 32.82 18.24 8.54
N ILE A 47 32.73 17.14 7.81
CA ILE A 47 33.27 16.98 6.44
C ILE A 47 32.14 17.08 5.42
N GLU A 48 30.95 16.53 5.74
CA GLU A 48 29.79 16.56 4.87
C GLU A 48 28.52 16.92 5.67
N LEU A 49 27.72 17.81 5.10
CA LEU A 49 26.41 18.18 5.62
C LEU A 49 25.37 18.11 4.50
N ASN A 50 24.31 17.31 4.72
CA ASN A 50 23.10 17.34 3.92
C ASN A 50 21.98 17.98 4.75
N ALA A 51 21.59 19.20 4.37
CA ALA A 51 20.51 19.97 4.96
C ALA A 51 19.38 20.23 3.93
N THR A 52 19.18 19.29 3.01
CA THR A 52 18.14 19.38 1.96
C THR A 52 16.75 19.49 2.58
N ALA A 53 15.95 20.45 2.13
CA ALA A 53 14.56 20.66 2.51
C ALA A 53 14.31 20.71 4.02
N VAL A 54 15.24 21.29 4.79
CA VAL A 54 15.01 21.54 6.23
C VAL A 54 13.92 22.59 6.43
N HIS A 55 13.30 22.59 7.60
CA HIS A 55 12.20 23.52 7.92
C HIS A 55 12.65 24.97 7.85
N ALA A 56 11.71 25.89 7.60
CA ALA A 56 11.93 27.32 7.45
C ALA A 56 12.60 28.01 8.68
N ASP A 57 12.54 27.38 9.85
CA ASP A 57 13.21 27.83 11.08
C ASP A 57 14.73 27.73 11.04
N LEU A 58 15.28 27.08 10.01
CA LEU A 58 16.71 26.97 9.74
C LEU A 58 17.01 27.39 8.30
N PRO A 59 17.05 28.70 8.00
CA PRO A 59 17.30 29.20 6.65
C PRO A 59 18.77 29.05 6.24
N VAL A 60 19.03 29.06 4.92
CA VAL A 60 20.38 28.88 4.34
C VAL A 60 21.45 29.83 4.94
N PRO A 61 21.18 31.13 5.11
CA PRO A 61 22.18 32.04 5.70
C PRO A 61 22.61 31.63 7.11
N ASP A 62 21.69 31.14 7.92
CA ASP A 62 21.95 30.70 9.27
C ASP A 62 22.78 29.42 9.32
N ILE A 63 22.52 28.49 8.35
CA ILE A 63 23.34 27.29 8.19
C ILE A 63 24.77 27.68 7.85
N ILE A 64 24.96 28.56 6.87
CA ILE A 64 26.30 29.02 6.45
C ILE A 64 27.01 29.74 7.60
N SER A 65 26.33 30.70 8.27
CA SER A 65 26.88 31.43 9.42
C SER A 65 27.29 30.47 10.55
N GLY A 66 26.43 29.49 10.88
CA GLY A 66 26.73 28.48 11.88
C GLY A 66 27.96 27.63 11.53
N LEU A 67 28.07 27.20 10.27
CA LEU A 67 29.24 26.45 9.80
C LEU A 67 30.52 27.31 9.81
N CYS A 68 30.42 28.59 9.45
CA CYS A 68 31.55 29.53 9.44
C CYS A 68 31.99 29.97 10.83
N SER A 69 31.22 29.70 11.89
CA SER A 69 31.66 29.94 13.27
C SER A 69 32.82 29.02 13.72
N ASN A 70 33.08 27.94 12.99
CA ASN A 70 34.10 26.95 13.28
C ASN A 70 35.18 26.96 12.18
N SER A 71 36.38 27.46 12.52
CA SER A 71 37.50 27.57 11.56
C SER A 71 37.94 26.23 10.97
N TRP A 72 37.77 25.13 11.70
CA TRP A 72 38.08 23.82 11.17
C TRP A 72 37.07 23.42 10.05
N ILE A 73 35.78 23.72 10.26
CA ILE A 73 34.73 23.45 9.25
C ILE A 73 34.99 24.29 8.00
N GLN A 74 35.34 25.59 8.14
CA GLN A 74 35.65 26.47 7.01
C GLN A 74 36.67 25.84 6.05
N GLN A 75 37.72 25.23 6.60
CA GLN A 75 38.85 24.67 5.84
C GLN A 75 38.61 23.21 5.37
N ASN A 76 37.75 22.46 6.04
CA ASN A 76 37.66 21.01 5.86
C ASN A 76 36.28 20.48 5.43
N LEU A 77 35.22 21.30 5.45
CA LEU A 77 33.92 20.90 4.90
C LEU A 77 34.05 20.69 3.39
N ARG A 78 33.77 19.50 2.91
CA ARG A 78 33.93 19.10 1.51
C ARG A 78 32.61 19.07 0.73
N CYS A 79 31.51 18.69 1.39
CA CYS A 79 30.21 18.54 0.74
C CYS A 79 29.13 19.27 1.54
N LEU A 80 28.37 20.11 0.84
CA LEU A 80 27.25 20.86 1.38
C LEU A 80 26.06 20.76 0.42
N LEU A 81 24.96 20.15 0.88
CA LEU A 81 23.71 20.02 0.13
C LEU A 81 22.62 20.82 0.84
N LEU A 82 22.07 21.82 0.15
CA LEU A 82 21.07 22.78 0.67
C LEU A 82 19.76 22.78 -0.13
N ASP A 83 19.56 21.77 -0.96
CA ASP A 83 18.47 21.71 -1.92
C ASP A 83 17.10 22.00 -1.30
N SER A 84 16.31 22.87 -1.95
CA SER A 84 14.96 23.26 -1.52
C SER A 84 14.86 23.78 -0.08
N THR A 85 15.94 24.35 0.44
CA THR A 85 15.98 24.99 1.76
C THR A 85 15.63 26.47 1.61
N SER A 86 14.85 27.01 2.55
CA SER A 86 14.36 28.38 2.49
C SER A 86 15.49 29.40 2.75
N ILE A 87 15.32 30.61 2.18
CA ILE A 87 16.11 31.78 2.52
C ILE A 87 15.23 32.75 3.31
N SER A 88 15.77 33.30 4.39
CA SER A 88 15.10 34.39 5.13
C SER A 88 14.92 35.61 4.22
N GLN A 89 13.76 36.25 4.25
CA GLN A 89 13.44 37.40 3.41
C GLN A 89 14.36 38.62 3.57
N ASN A 90 15.19 38.66 4.61
CA ASN A 90 16.02 39.81 4.99
C ASN A 90 17.53 39.68 4.66
N SER A 91 18.01 38.56 4.11
CA SER A 91 19.42 38.38 3.79
C SER A 91 19.67 38.33 2.28
N ARG A 92 20.40 39.31 1.76
CA ARG A 92 20.70 39.46 0.32
C ARG A 92 21.95 38.71 -0.16
N LEU A 93 22.87 38.32 0.73
CA LEU A 93 24.13 37.68 0.33
C LEU A 93 24.39 36.41 1.12
N LEU A 94 24.81 35.37 0.41
CA LEU A 94 25.21 34.08 0.96
C LEU A 94 26.75 34.04 1.06
N PHE A 95 27.31 34.00 2.27
CA PHE A 95 28.75 34.07 2.50
C PHE A 95 29.45 32.71 2.31
N PHE A 96 29.28 32.08 1.15
CA PHE A 96 29.99 30.83 0.84
C PHE A 96 31.49 30.96 0.76
N SER A 97 32.05 32.16 0.49
CA SER A 97 33.47 32.41 0.31
C SER A 97 34.37 32.00 1.49
N GLN A 98 33.77 31.91 2.69
CA GLN A 98 34.50 31.46 3.89
C GLN A 98 34.72 29.94 3.94
N LEU A 99 33.93 29.15 3.19
CA LEU A 99 33.99 27.68 3.18
C LEU A 99 35.04 27.19 2.18
N THR A 100 36.31 27.52 2.41
CA THR A 100 37.43 27.29 1.48
C THR A 100 37.75 25.81 1.22
N GLY A 101 37.28 24.91 2.11
CA GLY A 101 37.41 23.47 1.95
C GLY A 101 36.41 22.83 0.96
N LEU A 102 35.40 23.59 0.52
CA LEU A 102 34.26 23.06 -0.18
C LEU A 102 34.62 22.54 -1.61
N ARG A 103 34.24 21.30 -1.87
CA ARG A 103 34.41 20.64 -3.18
C ARG A 103 33.08 20.40 -3.89
N ILE A 104 32.02 20.10 -3.13
CA ILE A 104 30.69 19.78 -3.65
C ILE A 104 29.69 20.73 -3.02
N LEU A 105 29.00 21.49 -3.85
CA LEU A 105 27.88 22.35 -3.44
C LEU A 105 26.65 22.06 -4.29
N SER A 106 25.50 21.79 -3.62
CA SER A 106 24.20 21.74 -4.26
C SER A 106 23.28 22.78 -3.64
N VAL A 107 22.71 23.63 -4.50
CA VAL A 107 21.74 24.67 -4.16
C VAL A 107 20.49 24.57 -5.04
N PHE A 108 20.13 23.32 -5.41
CA PHE A 108 18.94 23.04 -6.20
C PHE A 108 17.68 23.67 -5.57
N ASN A 109 16.94 24.45 -6.36
CA ASN A 109 15.69 25.10 -5.93
C ASN A 109 15.86 26.01 -4.69
N VAL A 110 16.99 26.68 -4.59
CA VAL A 110 17.29 27.71 -3.59
C VAL A 110 17.24 29.08 -4.27
N CYS A 111 16.86 30.14 -3.55
CA CYS A 111 16.98 31.52 -4.05
C CYS A 111 18.45 31.95 -4.12
N PHE A 112 19.18 31.41 -5.08
CA PHE A 112 20.60 31.61 -5.35
C PHE A 112 20.73 32.45 -6.62
N HIS A 113 21.49 33.56 -6.55
CA HIS A 113 21.57 34.55 -7.61
C HIS A 113 22.94 34.53 -8.32
N THR A 114 23.07 35.37 -9.34
CA THR A 114 24.32 35.50 -10.13
C THR A 114 25.49 35.99 -9.28
N GLU A 115 25.27 36.89 -8.31
CA GLU A 115 26.29 37.36 -7.39
C GLU A 115 26.79 36.23 -6.48
N ASP A 116 25.89 35.36 -6.00
CA ASP A 116 26.27 34.19 -5.22
C ASP A 116 27.10 33.21 -6.03
N LEU A 117 26.74 33.02 -7.30
CA LEU A 117 27.51 32.21 -8.24
C LEU A 117 28.93 32.75 -8.45
N ALA A 118 29.07 34.07 -8.60
CA ALA A 118 30.38 34.72 -8.73
C ALA A 118 31.27 34.46 -7.49
N ASN A 119 30.70 34.55 -6.29
CA ASN A 119 31.40 34.25 -5.03
C ASN A 119 31.79 32.77 -4.91
N VAL A 120 30.87 31.85 -5.24
CA VAL A 120 31.10 30.40 -5.19
C VAL A 120 32.13 29.95 -6.22
N SER A 121 32.17 30.56 -7.40
CA SER A 121 33.13 30.25 -8.47
C SER A 121 34.57 30.55 -8.08
N GLN A 122 34.81 31.41 -7.06
CA GLN A 122 36.12 31.73 -6.55
C GLN A 122 36.65 30.72 -5.52
N LEU A 123 35.80 29.79 -5.02
CA LEU A 123 36.22 28.78 -4.02
C LEU A 123 37.34 27.90 -4.59
N PRO A 124 38.49 27.78 -3.85
CA PRO A 124 39.72 27.23 -4.41
C PRO A 124 39.68 25.73 -4.70
N ARG A 125 38.71 25.00 -4.13
CA ARG A 125 38.61 23.53 -4.21
C ARG A 125 37.33 23.04 -4.84
N LEU A 126 36.47 23.93 -5.38
CA LEU A 126 35.16 23.56 -5.94
C LEU A 126 35.34 22.68 -7.18
N GLU A 127 34.80 21.46 -7.14
CA GLU A 127 34.84 20.46 -8.17
C GLU A 127 33.44 20.11 -8.73
N SER A 128 32.39 20.25 -7.93
CA SER A 128 31.03 19.90 -8.30
C SER A 128 30.04 20.96 -7.83
N LEU A 129 29.18 21.42 -8.75
CA LEU A 129 28.21 22.46 -8.50
C LEU A 129 26.87 22.12 -9.13
N ASP A 130 25.80 22.14 -8.33
CA ASP A 130 24.41 22.08 -8.78
C ASP A 130 23.71 23.39 -8.49
N ILE A 131 23.35 24.13 -9.55
CA ILE A 131 22.60 25.40 -9.53
C ILE A 131 21.22 25.26 -10.19
N SER A 132 20.70 24.05 -10.27
CA SER A 132 19.42 23.77 -10.94
C SER A 132 18.27 24.52 -10.30
N ASN A 133 17.34 25.04 -11.13
CA ASN A 133 16.15 25.78 -10.71
C ASN A 133 16.43 26.93 -9.73
N THR A 134 17.54 27.67 -9.97
CA THR A 134 17.92 28.87 -9.21
C THR A 134 17.57 30.15 -9.97
N LEU A 135 17.90 31.30 -9.39
CA LEU A 135 17.66 32.64 -9.97
C LEU A 135 18.89 33.18 -10.72
N VAL A 136 19.81 32.30 -11.08
CA VAL A 136 21.00 32.68 -11.86
C VAL A 136 20.58 33.16 -13.27
N THR A 137 21.06 34.36 -13.65
CA THR A 137 20.77 34.98 -14.95
C THR A 137 21.98 34.90 -15.90
N ASP A 138 23.19 34.77 -15.37
CA ASP A 138 24.45 34.71 -16.09
C ASP A 138 25.40 33.70 -15.46
N ILE A 139 25.96 32.79 -16.28
CA ILE A 139 26.91 31.74 -15.85
C ILE A 139 28.37 32.03 -16.20
N SER A 140 28.68 33.21 -16.69
CA SER A 140 30.06 33.58 -17.11
C SER A 140 31.07 33.47 -15.99
N ALA A 141 30.63 33.66 -14.73
CA ALA A 141 31.50 33.52 -13.54
C ALA A 141 32.10 32.10 -13.40
N LEU A 142 31.50 31.07 -13.97
CA LEU A 142 32.03 29.70 -13.95
C LEU A 142 33.40 29.56 -14.62
N LEU A 143 33.76 30.46 -15.53
CA LEU A 143 35.10 30.48 -16.15
C LEU A 143 36.24 30.70 -15.15
N THR A 144 35.94 31.28 -13.96
CA THR A 144 36.89 31.42 -12.86
C THR A 144 37.28 30.08 -12.25
N CYS A 145 36.44 29.07 -12.34
CA CYS A 145 36.70 27.71 -11.84
C CYS A 145 36.95 26.67 -12.94
N LYS A 146 37.24 27.11 -14.19
CA LYS A 146 37.37 26.24 -15.39
C LYS A 146 38.41 25.11 -15.21
N ASP A 147 39.49 25.34 -14.49
CA ASP A 147 40.60 24.39 -14.32
C ASP A 147 40.35 23.32 -13.25
N ARG A 148 39.23 23.41 -12.52
CA ARG A 148 38.91 22.50 -11.41
C ARG A 148 37.49 21.96 -11.39
N LEU A 149 36.55 22.62 -12.06
CA LEU A 149 35.15 22.19 -12.10
C LEU A 149 34.99 20.93 -12.97
N LYS A 150 34.61 19.83 -12.35
CA LYS A 150 34.42 18.51 -12.97
C LYS A 150 32.95 18.16 -13.21
N SER A 151 32.03 18.69 -12.40
CA SER A 151 30.62 18.40 -12.48
C SER A 151 29.78 19.66 -12.41
N LEU A 152 28.91 19.89 -13.37
CA LEU A 152 27.99 21.01 -13.42
C LEU A 152 26.59 20.52 -13.74
N THR A 153 25.65 20.82 -12.85
CA THR A 153 24.24 20.56 -13.04
C THR A 153 23.47 21.88 -13.12
N MET A 154 22.82 22.11 -14.25
CA MET A 154 22.06 23.31 -14.59
C MET A 154 20.64 22.97 -15.06
N HIS A 155 20.02 22.00 -14.43
CA HIS A 155 18.66 21.59 -14.78
C HIS A 155 17.67 22.75 -14.57
N TYR A 156 16.90 23.07 -15.58
CA TYR A 156 15.81 24.05 -15.50
C TYR A 156 16.22 25.45 -14.98
N LEU A 157 17.25 26.06 -15.57
CA LEU A 157 17.61 27.47 -15.28
C LEU A 157 16.66 28.44 -15.97
N LYS A 158 15.49 28.69 -15.34
CA LYS A 158 14.40 29.50 -15.92
C LYS A 158 14.72 30.99 -16.06
N CYS A 159 15.66 31.51 -15.27
CA CYS A 159 16.03 32.92 -15.23
C CYS A 159 17.24 33.26 -16.10
N LEU A 160 17.88 32.25 -16.73
CA LEU A 160 19.07 32.46 -17.55
C LEU A 160 18.75 33.37 -18.76
N SER A 161 19.39 34.54 -18.80
CA SER A 161 19.15 35.58 -19.82
C SER A 161 20.20 35.60 -20.94
N MET A 162 21.21 34.73 -20.87
CA MET A 162 22.26 34.62 -21.86
C MET A 162 21.74 34.06 -23.19
N THR A 163 22.35 34.49 -24.29
CA THR A 163 22.16 33.87 -25.61
C THR A 163 22.82 32.50 -25.69
N LYS A 164 22.29 31.62 -26.58
CA LYS A 164 22.84 30.27 -26.77
C LYS A 164 24.36 30.27 -27.09
N PRO A 165 24.86 31.12 -28.01
CA PRO A 165 26.30 31.22 -28.25
C PRO A 165 27.13 31.59 -27.01
N GLN A 166 26.61 32.46 -26.14
CA GLN A 166 27.26 32.84 -24.88
C GLN A 166 27.32 31.66 -23.90
N ILE A 167 26.23 30.92 -23.77
CA ILE A 167 26.19 29.73 -22.91
C ILE A 167 27.15 28.68 -23.40
N LEU A 168 27.16 28.41 -24.73
CA LEU A 168 28.07 27.43 -25.34
C LEU A 168 29.54 27.88 -25.22
N ALA A 169 29.84 29.17 -25.29
CA ALA A 169 31.18 29.69 -25.08
C ALA A 169 31.68 29.45 -23.65
N VAL A 170 30.83 29.63 -22.66
CA VAL A 170 31.16 29.27 -21.25
C VAL A 170 31.41 27.78 -21.13
N ILE A 171 30.50 26.93 -21.60
CA ILE A 171 30.65 25.47 -21.52
C ILE A 171 31.92 24.99 -22.22
N ARG A 172 32.27 25.57 -23.40
CA ARG A 172 33.51 25.28 -24.12
C ARG A 172 34.75 25.63 -23.28
N GLY A 173 34.69 26.71 -22.50
CA GLY A 173 35.77 27.12 -21.62
C GLY A 173 36.01 26.17 -20.43
N LEU A 174 35.00 25.36 -20.03
CA LEU A 174 35.08 24.41 -18.92
C LEU A 174 35.74 23.08 -19.35
N THR A 175 37.02 23.11 -19.71
CA THR A 175 37.74 21.98 -20.29
C THR A 175 37.94 20.78 -19.36
N CYS A 176 37.86 20.97 -18.04
CA CYS A 176 37.95 19.90 -17.03
C CYS A 176 36.63 19.20 -16.72
N LEU A 177 35.55 19.61 -17.41
CA LEU A 177 34.23 19.09 -17.13
C LEU A 177 34.06 17.62 -17.56
N LEU A 178 33.70 16.77 -16.62
CA LEU A 178 33.42 15.35 -16.81
C LEU A 178 31.91 15.06 -16.83
N HIS A 179 31.13 15.83 -16.09
CA HIS A 179 29.69 15.64 -15.94
C HIS A 179 28.97 16.96 -16.21
N LEU A 180 28.08 16.95 -17.21
CA LEU A 180 27.21 18.09 -17.52
C LEU A 180 25.75 17.66 -17.58
N ASP A 181 24.90 18.38 -16.87
CA ASP A 181 23.46 18.25 -16.95
C ASP A 181 22.83 19.60 -17.33
N ILE A 182 22.28 19.67 -18.54
CA ILE A 182 21.53 20.81 -19.08
C ILE A 182 20.08 20.42 -19.40
N SER A 183 19.59 19.37 -18.75
CA SER A 183 18.23 18.88 -18.95
C SER A 183 17.18 19.95 -18.61
N ASP A 184 16.10 19.97 -19.35
CA ASP A 184 15.05 20.98 -19.20
C ASP A 184 13.67 20.35 -19.47
N HIS A 185 12.67 20.75 -18.71
CA HIS A 185 11.31 20.24 -18.84
C HIS A 185 10.27 21.32 -19.18
N ARG A 186 10.72 22.47 -19.68
CA ARG A 186 9.81 23.56 -20.08
C ARG A 186 8.87 23.14 -21.20
N GLN A 187 7.68 23.74 -21.26
CA GLN A 187 6.71 23.50 -22.34
C GLN A 187 7.27 23.91 -23.71
N LEU A 188 8.03 25.00 -23.77
CA LEU A 188 8.84 25.39 -24.92
C LEU A 188 10.21 24.74 -24.77
N LYS A 189 10.38 23.58 -25.36
CA LYS A 189 11.62 22.79 -25.29
C LYS A 189 12.82 23.62 -25.77
N SER A 190 13.90 23.62 -25.01
CA SER A 190 15.14 24.27 -25.36
C SER A 190 15.88 23.48 -26.46
N ASP A 191 16.38 24.17 -27.46
CA ASP A 191 17.25 23.60 -28.53
C ASP A 191 18.75 23.80 -28.22
N LEU A 192 19.10 24.23 -26.99
CA LEU A 192 20.49 24.39 -26.57
C LEU A 192 21.28 23.09 -26.71
N ALA A 193 20.70 21.97 -26.35
CA ALA A 193 21.32 20.65 -26.47
C ALA A 193 21.60 20.30 -27.94
N PHE A 194 20.70 20.62 -28.87
CA PHE A 194 20.93 20.44 -30.33
C PHE A 194 22.17 21.20 -30.77
N HIS A 195 22.30 22.50 -30.44
CA HIS A 195 23.45 23.30 -30.76
C HIS A 195 24.75 22.83 -30.11
N LEU A 196 24.66 22.28 -28.86
CA LEU A 196 25.80 21.68 -28.19
C LEU A 196 26.32 20.45 -28.92
N LEU A 197 25.44 19.55 -29.36
CA LEU A 197 25.82 18.32 -30.06
C LEU A 197 26.53 18.58 -31.39
N GLN A 198 26.28 19.73 -32.04
CA GLN A 198 26.93 20.13 -33.30
C GLN A 198 28.36 20.64 -33.11
N GLN A 199 28.81 20.91 -31.87
CA GLN A 199 30.14 21.46 -31.59
C GLN A 199 31.18 20.34 -31.44
N LYS A 200 32.18 20.31 -32.34
CA LYS A 200 33.23 19.28 -32.33
C LYS A 200 34.17 19.42 -31.12
N ASP A 201 34.48 20.65 -30.74
CA ASP A 201 35.51 20.96 -29.72
C ASP A 201 35.00 21.18 -28.30
N ILE A 202 33.70 20.97 -28.07
CA ILE A 202 33.07 21.16 -26.75
C ILE A 202 33.16 19.87 -25.92
N LEU A 203 33.43 19.99 -24.64
CA LEU A 203 33.41 18.88 -23.66
C LEU A 203 34.29 17.68 -24.07
N PRO A 204 35.60 17.86 -24.33
CA PRO A 204 36.46 16.78 -24.87
C PRO A 204 36.58 15.58 -23.91
N ASN A 205 36.46 15.80 -22.60
CA ASN A 205 36.65 14.79 -21.54
C ASN A 205 35.33 14.32 -20.89
N VAL A 206 34.16 14.64 -21.46
CA VAL A 206 32.88 14.35 -20.85
C VAL A 206 32.63 12.84 -20.73
N VAL A 207 32.23 12.45 -19.53
CA VAL A 207 31.85 11.08 -19.15
C VAL A 207 30.33 10.92 -19.07
N SER A 208 29.64 11.98 -18.65
CA SER A 208 28.20 11.98 -18.45
C SER A 208 27.59 13.27 -19.01
N LEU A 209 26.65 13.13 -19.94
CA LEU A 209 25.89 14.24 -20.51
C LEU A 209 24.38 13.98 -20.34
N ASP A 210 23.67 14.92 -19.71
CA ASP A 210 22.22 14.87 -19.60
C ASP A 210 21.59 16.02 -20.39
N ILE A 211 20.87 15.65 -21.45
CA ILE A 211 20.18 16.55 -22.37
C ILE A 211 18.67 16.24 -22.43
N SER A 212 18.16 15.54 -21.42
CA SER A 212 16.74 15.17 -21.34
C SER A 212 15.84 16.40 -21.45
N GLY A 213 14.74 16.26 -22.16
CA GLY A 213 13.79 17.34 -22.44
C GLY A 213 14.23 18.31 -23.54
N GLY A 214 15.40 18.13 -24.12
CA GLY A 214 15.85 18.92 -25.28
C GLY A 214 15.02 18.67 -26.53
N SER A 215 14.94 19.67 -27.41
CA SER A 215 14.23 19.57 -28.70
C SER A 215 15.19 19.33 -29.85
N CYS A 216 14.68 18.79 -30.98
CA CYS A 216 15.40 18.57 -32.22
C CYS A 216 16.63 17.65 -32.06
N ILE A 217 16.65 16.75 -31.11
CA ILE A 217 17.74 15.81 -30.85
C ILE A 217 17.45 14.54 -31.65
N THR A 218 18.37 14.17 -32.56
CA THR A 218 18.28 12.94 -33.36
C THR A 218 19.28 11.89 -32.88
N ASP A 219 19.00 10.63 -33.14
CA ASP A 219 19.90 9.52 -32.82
C ASP A 219 21.29 9.72 -33.46
N GLU A 220 21.35 10.12 -34.72
CA GLU A 220 22.59 10.33 -35.44
C GLU A 220 23.47 11.43 -34.82
N ALA A 221 22.85 12.54 -34.37
CA ALA A 221 23.58 13.62 -33.71
C ALA A 221 24.19 13.16 -32.37
N VAL A 222 23.45 12.39 -31.60
CA VAL A 222 23.93 11.84 -30.31
C VAL A 222 25.00 10.78 -30.53
N GLU A 223 24.81 9.87 -31.49
CA GLU A 223 25.80 8.86 -31.83
C GLU A 223 27.13 9.47 -32.28
N LEU A 224 27.10 10.44 -33.19
CA LEU A 224 28.30 11.16 -33.64
C LEU A 224 29.01 11.86 -32.49
N PHE A 225 28.25 12.49 -31.59
CA PHE A 225 28.82 13.16 -30.42
C PHE A 225 29.50 12.17 -29.45
N ILE A 226 28.91 11.00 -29.24
CA ILE A 226 29.46 9.95 -28.39
C ILE A 226 30.67 9.29 -29.03
N GLN A 227 30.67 9.07 -30.36
CA GLN A 227 31.79 8.49 -31.07
C GLN A 227 33.06 9.37 -31.00
N GLN A 228 32.88 10.69 -30.96
CA GLN A 228 33.97 11.66 -30.77
C GLN A 228 34.50 11.73 -29.33
N ARG A 229 33.81 11.11 -28.37
CA ARG A 229 34.13 11.16 -26.92
C ARG A 229 34.12 9.76 -26.30
N PRO A 230 35.20 8.99 -26.51
CA PRO A 230 35.25 7.58 -26.09
C PRO A 230 35.11 7.34 -24.58
N ALA A 231 35.30 8.38 -23.77
CA ALA A 231 35.10 8.31 -22.30
C ALA A 231 33.63 8.35 -21.85
N MET A 232 32.68 8.58 -22.77
CA MET A 232 31.26 8.66 -22.48
C MET A 232 30.71 7.34 -21.89
N GLN A 233 30.10 7.42 -20.72
CA GLN A 233 29.49 6.29 -19.99
C GLN A 233 28.00 6.49 -19.72
N PHE A 234 27.51 7.73 -19.83
CA PHE A 234 26.11 8.05 -19.58
C PHE A 234 25.59 9.14 -20.52
N VAL A 235 24.38 8.94 -21.03
CA VAL A 235 23.60 9.98 -21.72
C VAL A 235 22.14 9.98 -21.25
N GLY A 236 21.61 11.18 -20.93
CA GLY A 236 20.20 11.40 -20.61
C GLY A 236 19.44 11.88 -21.86
N LEU A 237 18.47 11.10 -22.30
CA LEU A 237 17.64 11.34 -23.50
C LEU A 237 16.14 11.29 -23.21
N LEU A 238 15.72 11.27 -21.92
CA LEU A 238 14.31 11.20 -21.58
C LEU A 238 13.56 12.45 -22.09
N ALA A 239 12.37 12.27 -22.62
CA ALA A 239 11.56 13.32 -23.21
C ALA A 239 12.25 14.05 -24.41
N THR A 240 13.12 13.34 -25.13
CA THR A 240 13.65 13.74 -26.44
C THR A 240 13.10 12.81 -27.51
N ASP A 241 13.42 13.11 -28.79
CA ASP A 241 13.06 12.26 -29.93
C ASP A 241 14.13 11.17 -30.20
N ALA A 242 15.25 11.18 -29.48
CA ALA A 242 16.36 10.25 -29.59
C ALA A 242 16.28 9.08 -28.58
N GLY A 243 17.06 8.02 -28.85
CA GLY A 243 17.21 6.85 -27.97
C GLY A 243 16.72 5.55 -28.60
N THR A 244 16.21 5.57 -29.81
CA THR A 244 15.60 4.40 -30.48
C THR A 244 16.60 3.54 -31.25
N SER A 245 17.74 4.10 -31.63
CA SER A 245 18.77 3.40 -32.36
C SER A 245 19.40 2.24 -31.62
N ASP A 246 19.72 1.16 -32.31
CA ASP A 246 20.43 -0.01 -31.77
C ASP A 246 21.80 0.33 -31.17
N PHE A 247 22.41 1.45 -31.60
CA PHE A 247 23.65 1.95 -31.02
C PHE A 247 23.60 2.07 -29.51
N PHE A 248 22.48 2.56 -28.95
CA PHE A 248 22.33 2.78 -27.52
C PHE A 248 22.20 1.49 -26.70
N THR A 249 21.89 0.38 -27.35
CA THR A 249 21.79 -0.94 -26.71
C THR A 249 23.04 -1.77 -26.89
N THR A 250 23.77 -1.56 -27.98
CA THR A 250 24.94 -2.36 -28.37
C THR A 250 26.26 -1.81 -27.81
N LYS A 251 26.36 -0.48 -27.57
CA LYS A 251 27.59 0.13 -27.08
C LYS A 251 27.85 -0.27 -25.61
N GLN A 252 28.90 -1.09 -25.44
CA GLN A 252 29.32 -1.55 -24.10
C GLN A 252 29.73 -0.37 -23.21
N GLY A 253 29.30 -0.41 -21.92
CA GLY A 253 29.65 0.59 -20.92
C GLY A 253 28.84 1.88 -20.99
N LEU A 254 27.97 2.07 -21.98
CA LEU A 254 27.08 3.23 -22.06
C LEU A 254 25.76 2.95 -21.35
N ARG A 255 25.39 3.81 -20.39
CA ARG A 255 24.06 3.84 -19.76
C ARG A 255 23.25 4.97 -20.37
N VAL A 256 22.00 4.69 -20.69
CA VAL A 256 21.08 5.65 -21.30
C VAL A 256 19.83 5.80 -20.43
N ALA A 257 19.54 7.01 -19.96
CA ALA A 257 18.25 7.34 -19.34
C ALA A 257 17.30 7.87 -20.42
N GLY A 258 16.36 7.07 -20.84
CA GLY A 258 15.47 7.39 -21.97
C GLY A 258 14.09 6.73 -21.82
N GLY A 259 13.34 6.72 -22.90
CA GLY A 259 11.98 6.18 -22.96
C GLY A 259 11.79 5.06 -24.00
N ALA A 260 12.83 4.64 -24.73
CA ALA A 260 12.70 3.73 -25.86
C ALA A 260 12.77 2.24 -25.49
N SER A 261 13.26 1.91 -24.30
CA SER A 261 13.34 0.51 -23.83
C SER A 261 13.16 0.42 -22.31
N MET A 262 12.85 -0.77 -21.82
CA MET A 262 12.71 -1.01 -20.37
C MET A 262 14.01 -0.70 -19.59
N SER A 263 15.17 -0.97 -20.18
CA SER A 263 16.48 -0.63 -19.60
C SER A 263 16.65 0.87 -19.46
N GLN A 264 16.33 1.64 -20.51
CA GLN A 264 16.41 3.09 -20.50
C GLN A 264 15.42 3.72 -19.51
N ILE A 265 14.19 3.20 -19.44
CA ILE A 265 13.16 3.65 -18.49
C ILE A 265 13.62 3.38 -17.05
N SER A 266 14.23 2.22 -16.78
CA SER A 266 14.76 1.87 -15.46
C SER A 266 15.88 2.82 -15.03
N GLU A 267 16.80 3.15 -15.93
CA GLU A 267 17.85 4.13 -15.68
C GLU A 267 17.26 5.53 -15.43
N ALA A 268 16.24 5.94 -16.21
CA ALA A 268 15.55 7.21 -16.03
C ALA A 268 14.84 7.31 -14.66
N LEU A 269 14.09 6.28 -14.25
CA LEU A 269 13.43 6.22 -12.95
C LEU A 269 14.42 6.28 -11.78
N SER A 270 15.58 5.65 -11.93
CA SER A 270 16.65 5.68 -10.93
C SER A 270 17.31 7.05 -10.84
N ARG A 271 17.65 7.64 -11.97
CA ARG A 271 18.35 8.92 -12.05
C ARG A 271 17.48 10.09 -11.62
N TYR A 272 16.24 10.15 -12.12
CA TYR A 272 15.35 11.29 -11.89
C TYR A 272 14.42 11.12 -10.69
N ARG A 273 14.76 10.26 -9.75
CA ARG A 273 13.94 9.95 -8.57
C ARG A 273 13.49 11.17 -7.74
N ASN A 274 14.20 12.29 -7.82
CA ASN A 274 13.91 13.53 -7.11
C ASN A 274 13.33 14.64 -8.02
N ARG A 275 13.17 14.39 -9.32
CA ARG A 275 12.63 15.34 -10.32
C ARG A 275 11.27 14.87 -10.77
N SER A 276 10.20 15.46 -10.22
CA SER A 276 8.83 14.98 -10.45
C SER A 276 8.42 14.99 -11.92
N CYS A 277 8.83 16.00 -12.69
CA CYS A 277 8.54 16.12 -14.11
C CYS A 277 9.10 14.94 -14.93
N PHE A 278 10.36 14.58 -14.72
CA PHE A 278 10.98 13.45 -15.39
C PHE A 278 10.54 12.11 -14.81
N MET A 279 10.26 12.06 -13.52
CA MET A 279 9.64 10.87 -12.89
C MET A 279 8.30 10.56 -13.54
N LYS A 280 7.43 11.58 -13.71
CA LYS A 280 6.16 11.43 -14.41
C LYS A 280 6.36 10.91 -15.83
N GLU A 281 7.28 11.50 -16.62
CA GLU A 281 7.53 11.10 -18.01
C GLU A 281 8.01 9.65 -18.10
N ALA A 282 8.98 9.26 -17.27
CA ALA A 282 9.46 7.88 -17.19
C ALA A 282 8.36 6.88 -16.81
N LEU A 283 7.50 7.25 -15.85
CA LEU A 283 6.34 6.44 -15.45
C LEU A 283 5.30 6.34 -16.56
N CYS A 284 5.08 7.39 -17.36
CA CYS A 284 4.19 7.33 -18.54
C CYS A 284 4.70 6.33 -19.57
N ARG A 285 6.02 6.32 -19.86
CA ARG A 285 6.63 5.33 -20.73
C ARG A 285 6.52 3.92 -20.15
N LEU A 286 6.80 3.78 -18.85
CA LEU A 286 6.66 2.52 -18.14
C LEU A 286 5.21 1.98 -18.19
N PHE A 287 4.22 2.84 -18.05
CA PHE A 287 2.81 2.42 -18.13
C PHE A 287 2.51 1.76 -19.48
N THR A 288 2.98 2.34 -20.58
CA THR A 288 2.81 1.78 -21.93
C THR A 288 3.47 0.41 -22.05
N GLU A 289 4.72 0.29 -21.61
CA GLU A 289 5.50 -0.96 -21.66
C GLU A 289 4.91 -2.07 -20.77
N THR A 290 4.31 -1.70 -19.64
CA THR A 290 3.76 -2.69 -18.70
C THR A 290 2.34 -3.14 -19.03
N PHE A 291 1.67 -2.51 -19.99
CA PHE A 291 0.27 -2.82 -20.31
C PHE A 291 0.06 -4.27 -20.78
N SER A 292 1.00 -4.83 -21.54
CA SER A 292 0.98 -6.20 -22.05
C SER A 292 1.95 -7.15 -21.31
N MET A 293 2.51 -6.71 -20.19
CA MET A 293 3.55 -7.47 -19.48
C MET A 293 2.98 -8.75 -18.82
N GLU A 294 3.67 -9.87 -19.02
CA GLU A 294 3.38 -11.18 -18.44
C GLU A 294 4.46 -11.68 -17.49
N VAL A 295 5.56 -10.93 -17.35
CA VAL A 295 6.72 -11.30 -16.55
C VAL A 295 6.76 -10.47 -15.26
N THR A 296 7.00 -11.13 -14.13
CA THR A 296 7.18 -10.48 -12.82
C THR A 296 8.49 -9.70 -12.76
N MET A 297 8.45 -8.39 -12.48
CA MET A 297 9.61 -7.50 -12.43
C MET A 297 9.72 -6.73 -11.10
N PRO A 298 10.26 -7.35 -10.03
CA PRO A 298 10.36 -6.71 -8.71
C PRO A 298 11.25 -5.47 -8.70
N ALA A 299 12.30 -5.45 -9.51
CA ALA A 299 13.21 -4.29 -9.61
C ALA A 299 12.49 -3.05 -10.12
N ILE A 300 11.62 -3.20 -11.11
CA ILE A 300 10.83 -2.10 -11.67
C ILE A 300 9.79 -1.61 -10.66
N LEU A 301 9.05 -2.53 -10.02
CA LEU A 301 8.09 -2.16 -8.98
C LEU A 301 8.76 -1.39 -7.82
N LYS A 302 9.99 -1.73 -7.47
CA LYS A 302 10.79 -1.00 -6.48
C LYS A 302 11.07 0.45 -6.92
N LEU A 303 11.37 0.68 -8.19
CA LEU A 303 11.58 2.03 -8.73
C LEU A 303 10.27 2.84 -8.73
N VAL A 304 9.15 2.22 -9.07
CA VAL A 304 7.82 2.85 -8.95
C VAL A 304 7.54 3.27 -7.50
N ALA A 305 7.80 2.38 -6.53
CA ALA A 305 7.65 2.68 -5.11
C ALA A 305 8.53 3.87 -4.65
N VAL A 306 9.76 3.96 -5.16
CA VAL A 306 10.64 5.13 -4.91
C VAL A 306 10.03 6.41 -5.44
N GLY A 307 9.48 6.41 -6.65
CA GLY A 307 8.76 7.56 -7.22
C GLY A 307 7.59 8.02 -6.35
N MET A 308 6.73 7.08 -5.94
CA MET A 308 5.59 7.38 -5.05
C MET A 308 6.04 7.95 -3.69
N ARG A 309 7.11 7.41 -3.11
CA ARG A 309 7.64 7.84 -1.81
C ARG A 309 8.24 9.23 -1.86
N ASN A 310 8.97 9.57 -2.93
CA ASN A 310 9.67 10.84 -3.06
C ASN A 310 8.72 11.99 -3.45
N HIS A 311 7.61 11.68 -4.14
CA HIS A 311 6.64 12.68 -4.63
C HIS A 311 5.22 12.44 -4.09
N PRO A 312 5.00 12.37 -2.76
CA PRO A 312 3.73 11.95 -2.17
C PRO A 312 2.56 12.89 -2.42
N LEU A 313 2.83 14.16 -2.76
CA LEU A 313 1.83 15.20 -3.02
C LEU A 313 1.79 15.64 -4.49
N ASP A 314 2.54 14.97 -5.37
CA ASP A 314 2.53 15.23 -6.81
C ASP A 314 1.50 14.31 -7.48
N LEU A 315 0.34 14.87 -7.82
CA LEU A 315 -0.76 14.10 -8.42
C LEU A 315 -0.37 13.38 -9.71
N PRO A 316 0.26 14.02 -10.70
CA PRO A 316 0.73 13.36 -11.93
C PRO A 316 1.60 12.14 -11.67
N VAL A 317 2.54 12.24 -10.73
CA VAL A 317 3.41 11.10 -10.36
C VAL A 317 2.59 10.00 -9.68
N GLN A 318 1.76 10.34 -8.69
CA GLN A 318 0.96 9.35 -7.96
C GLN A 318 -0.05 8.64 -8.88
N PHE A 319 -0.68 9.40 -9.77
CA PHE A 319 -1.62 8.85 -10.75
C PHE A 319 -0.95 7.82 -11.67
N THR A 320 0.16 8.19 -12.30
CA THR A 320 0.84 7.30 -13.25
C THR A 320 1.50 6.13 -12.53
N ALA A 321 2.11 6.37 -11.36
CA ALA A 321 2.72 5.32 -10.56
C ALA A 321 1.70 4.29 -10.07
N SER A 322 0.49 4.71 -9.66
CA SER A 322 -0.59 3.79 -9.27
C SER A 322 -1.04 2.91 -10.42
N ALA A 323 -1.08 3.45 -11.65
CA ALA A 323 -1.39 2.67 -12.85
C ALA A 323 -0.28 1.65 -13.19
N CYS A 324 0.99 2.05 -13.07
CA CYS A 324 2.13 1.14 -13.22
C CYS A 324 2.12 0.03 -12.14
N ALA A 325 1.85 0.37 -10.88
CA ALA A 325 1.76 -0.60 -9.81
C ALA A 325 0.64 -1.62 -10.06
N LEU A 326 -0.52 -1.17 -10.54
CA LEU A 326 -1.61 -2.06 -10.96
C LEU A 326 -1.16 -3.03 -12.06
N ASN A 327 -0.55 -2.55 -13.13
CA ASN A 327 -0.07 -3.39 -14.23
C ASN A 327 0.96 -4.42 -13.77
N LEU A 328 1.91 -4.01 -12.91
CA LEU A 328 2.98 -4.85 -12.39
C LEU A 328 2.54 -5.90 -11.36
N THR A 329 1.36 -5.72 -10.74
CA THR A 329 0.85 -6.61 -9.70
C THR A 329 -0.43 -7.35 -10.09
N ARG A 330 -0.94 -7.13 -11.29
CA ARG A 330 -2.20 -7.74 -11.74
C ARG A 330 -2.10 -9.26 -11.81
N GLN A 331 -3.24 -9.93 -11.58
CA GLN A 331 -3.37 -11.40 -11.70
C GLN A 331 -2.23 -12.18 -10.99
N GLY A 332 -1.58 -13.09 -11.70
CA GLY A 332 -0.50 -13.93 -11.18
C GLY A 332 0.84 -13.21 -10.93
N LEU A 333 1.03 -12.00 -11.47
CA LEU A 333 2.29 -11.24 -11.33
C LEU A 333 2.63 -10.93 -9.86
N ALA A 334 1.61 -10.69 -9.03
CA ALA A 334 1.83 -10.46 -7.59
C ALA A 334 2.40 -11.69 -6.85
N LYS A 335 2.18 -12.92 -7.34
CA LYS A 335 2.68 -14.15 -6.70
C LYS A 335 4.20 -14.21 -6.67
N GLY A 336 4.86 -13.74 -7.72
CA GLY A 336 6.32 -13.69 -7.83
C GLY A 336 6.98 -12.50 -7.14
N MET A 337 6.20 -11.56 -6.59
CA MET A 337 6.73 -10.37 -5.93
C MET A 337 7.09 -10.65 -4.46
N PRO A 338 8.22 -10.09 -3.95
CA PRO A 338 8.54 -10.15 -2.53
C PRO A 338 7.44 -9.50 -1.67
N VAL A 339 7.00 -10.18 -0.62
CA VAL A 339 5.94 -9.71 0.29
C VAL A 339 6.26 -8.33 0.88
N ARG A 340 7.52 -8.09 1.26
CA ARG A 340 7.95 -6.79 1.80
C ARG A 340 7.77 -5.65 0.79
N LEU A 341 8.04 -5.90 -0.48
CA LEU A 341 7.84 -4.90 -1.55
C LEU A 341 6.36 -4.64 -1.78
N LEU A 342 5.53 -5.70 -1.83
CA LEU A 342 4.08 -5.55 -1.94
C LEU A 342 3.49 -4.78 -0.75
N SER A 343 3.96 -5.05 0.47
CA SER A 343 3.56 -4.32 1.69
C SER A 343 3.88 -2.82 1.57
N GLU A 344 5.08 -2.48 1.12
CA GLU A 344 5.48 -1.10 0.91
C GLU A 344 4.59 -0.41 -0.15
N VAL A 345 4.39 -1.04 -1.30
CA VAL A 345 3.55 -0.50 -2.40
C VAL A 345 2.10 -0.32 -1.93
N THR A 346 1.56 -1.29 -1.19
CA THR A 346 0.20 -1.20 -0.63
C THR A 346 0.06 0.01 0.30
N CYS A 347 1.01 0.23 1.21
CA CYS A 347 1.02 1.40 2.08
C CYS A 347 1.11 2.72 1.30
N LEU A 348 1.88 2.76 0.21
CA LEU A 348 1.99 3.94 -0.66
C LEU A 348 0.70 4.20 -1.45
N LEU A 349 0.01 3.15 -1.93
CA LEU A 349 -1.28 3.26 -2.59
C LEU A 349 -2.35 3.82 -1.63
N PHE A 350 -2.41 3.34 -0.38
CA PHE A 350 -3.31 3.91 0.64
C PHE A 350 -2.99 5.36 0.95
N LYS A 351 -1.71 5.72 1.00
CA LYS A 351 -1.32 7.12 1.18
C LYS A 351 -1.76 8.01 0.01
N ALA A 352 -1.64 7.51 -1.21
CA ALA A 352 -2.12 8.20 -2.40
C ALA A 352 -3.65 8.37 -2.39
N LEU A 353 -4.40 7.33 -2.00
CA LEU A 353 -5.86 7.41 -1.81
C LEU A 353 -6.26 8.50 -0.82
N LYS A 354 -5.56 8.64 0.30
CA LYS A 354 -5.82 9.66 1.32
C LYS A 354 -5.47 11.08 0.85
N ASN A 355 -4.35 11.22 0.13
CA ASN A 355 -3.88 12.53 -0.34
C ASN A 355 -4.74 13.08 -1.48
N PHE A 356 -5.36 12.20 -2.29
CA PHE A 356 -6.09 12.59 -3.50
C PHE A 356 -7.53 12.01 -3.54
N PRO A 357 -8.40 12.36 -2.58
CA PRO A 357 -9.72 11.75 -2.41
C PRO A 357 -10.70 12.05 -3.55
N HIS A 358 -10.45 13.10 -4.36
CA HIS A 358 -11.35 13.55 -5.42
C HIS A 358 -10.97 13.05 -6.82
N TYR A 359 -9.84 12.34 -6.97
CA TYR A 359 -9.36 11.88 -8.27
C TYR A 359 -9.79 10.44 -8.56
N GLN A 360 -10.97 10.28 -9.15
CA GLN A 360 -11.62 8.97 -9.37
C GLN A 360 -10.72 7.93 -10.04
N GLN A 361 -9.96 8.31 -11.07
CA GLN A 361 -9.12 7.33 -11.77
C GLN A 361 -7.95 6.83 -10.92
N LEU A 362 -7.34 7.70 -10.11
CA LEU A 362 -6.32 7.28 -9.13
C LEU A 362 -6.94 6.34 -8.09
N GLN A 363 -8.11 6.69 -7.57
CA GLN A 363 -8.88 5.85 -6.64
C GLN A 363 -9.13 4.46 -7.24
N LYS A 364 -9.58 4.42 -8.51
CA LYS A 364 -9.81 3.18 -9.24
C LYS A 364 -8.55 2.34 -9.38
N ASN A 365 -7.42 2.91 -9.78
CA ASN A 365 -6.16 2.19 -9.91
C ASN A 365 -5.75 1.54 -8.57
N CYS A 366 -5.85 2.30 -7.48
CA CYS A 366 -5.50 1.82 -6.15
C CYS A 366 -6.45 0.70 -5.67
N LEU A 367 -7.77 0.88 -5.82
CA LEU A 367 -8.75 -0.14 -5.44
C LEU A 367 -8.59 -1.43 -6.26
N LEU A 368 -8.36 -1.32 -7.59
CA LEU A 368 -8.08 -2.48 -8.43
C LEU A 368 -6.82 -3.24 -8.01
N SER A 369 -5.77 -2.52 -7.61
CA SER A 369 -4.55 -3.16 -7.08
C SER A 369 -4.86 -3.94 -5.80
N LEU A 370 -5.73 -3.40 -4.93
CA LEU A 370 -6.15 -4.04 -3.69
C LEU A 370 -7.09 -5.23 -3.89
N THR A 371 -7.81 -5.35 -5.03
CA THR A 371 -8.63 -6.54 -5.30
C THR A 371 -7.81 -7.80 -5.55
N ASN A 372 -6.50 -7.68 -5.69
CA ASN A 372 -5.62 -8.84 -5.84
C ASN A 372 -5.59 -9.67 -4.54
N SER A 373 -6.01 -10.94 -4.62
CA SER A 373 -6.11 -11.83 -3.47
C SER A 373 -4.78 -12.00 -2.72
N ARG A 374 -3.66 -12.05 -3.45
CA ARG A 374 -2.30 -12.12 -2.86
C ARG A 374 -2.04 -10.91 -1.95
N ILE A 375 -2.42 -9.70 -2.39
CA ILE A 375 -2.22 -8.47 -1.62
C ILE A 375 -3.13 -8.45 -0.39
N LEU A 376 -4.43 -8.75 -0.58
CA LEU A 376 -5.39 -8.68 0.52
C LEU A 376 -5.17 -9.74 1.61
N VAL A 377 -4.76 -10.96 1.23
CA VAL A 377 -4.66 -12.08 2.16
C VAL A 377 -3.27 -12.20 2.78
N ASP A 378 -2.22 -12.17 1.95
CA ASP A 378 -0.88 -12.59 2.37
C ASP A 378 0.05 -11.41 2.72
N VAL A 379 -0.27 -10.18 2.28
CA VAL A 379 0.60 -9.03 2.50
C VAL A 379 0.26 -8.32 3.81
N PRO A 380 1.23 -8.06 4.70
CA PRO A 380 0.99 -7.30 5.93
C PRO A 380 0.82 -5.80 5.62
N PHE A 381 -0.32 -5.23 6.04
CA PHE A 381 -0.63 -3.81 6.05
C PHE A 381 -1.68 -3.52 7.12
N ASP A 382 -1.95 -2.25 7.41
CA ASP A 382 -2.99 -1.86 8.36
C ASP A 382 -4.39 -2.10 7.76
N ARG A 383 -4.97 -3.27 8.11
CA ARG A 383 -6.28 -3.69 7.62
C ARG A 383 -7.43 -2.89 8.22
N PHE A 384 -7.28 -2.42 9.45
CA PHE A 384 -8.29 -1.60 10.10
C PHE A 384 -8.42 -0.24 9.43
N ASP A 385 -7.29 0.45 9.18
CA ASP A 385 -7.26 1.73 8.47
C ASP A 385 -7.74 1.58 7.02
N ALA A 386 -7.40 0.46 6.37
CA ALA A 386 -7.88 0.13 5.03
C ALA A 386 -9.40 -0.07 4.99
N ALA A 387 -9.97 -0.84 5.93
CA ALA A 387 -11.41 -1.08 6.03
C ALA A 387 -12.17 0.22 6.27
N LYS A 388 -11.69 1.04 7.22
CA LYS A 388 -12.22 2.38 7.50
C LYS A 388 -12.27 3.25 6.25
N PHE A 389 -11.18 3.28 5.48
CA PHE A 389 -11.12 4.05 4.23
C PHE A 389 -12.10 3.53 3.18
N VAL A 390 -12.11 2.21 2.91
CA VAL A 390 -12.94 1.62 1.85
C VAL A 390 -14.43 1.73 2.19
N MET A 391 -14.82 1.54 3.45
CA MET A 391 -16.21 1.72 3.90
C MET A 391 -16.66 3.18 3.75
N ARG A 392 -15.83 4.14 4.15
CA ARG A 392 -16.09 5.56 3.95
C ARG A 392 -16.21 5.92 2.47
N TRP A 393 -15.35 5.33 1.66
CA TRP A 393 -15.38 5.51 0.21
C TRP A 393 -16.68 4.95 -0.39
N LEU A 394 -17.09 3.74 0.00
CA LEU A 394 -18.34 3.09 -0.43
C LEU A 394 -19.57 3.98 -0.18
N CYS A 395 -19.64 4.63 0.98
CA CYS A 395 -20.74 5.51 1.36
C CYS A 395 -20.79 6.84 0.58
N LYS A 396 -19.75 7.20 -0.18
CA LYS A 396 -19.64 8.50 -0.87
C LYS A 396 -19.74 8.43 -2.39
N HIS A 397 -19.65 7.24 -2.99
CA HIS A 397 -19.48 7.09 -4.42
C HIS A 397 -20.52 6.12 -5.01
N GLU A 398 -21.26 6.61 -6.00
CA GLU A 398 -22.38 5.87 -6.63
C GLU A 398 -21.98 5.14 -7.93
N ASN A 399 -20.73 5.20 -8.38
CA ASN A 399 -20.29 4.57 -9.61
C ASN A 399 -20.39 3.03 -9.49
N PRO A 400 -21.22 2.31 -10.29
CA PRO A 400 -21.48 0.89 -10.12
C PRO A 400 -20.23 -0.01 -10.20
N LYS A 401 -19.29 0.28 -11.12
CA LYS A 401 -18.06 -0.50 -11.26
C LYS A 401 -17.13 -0.33 -10.06
N MET A 402 -17.03 0.88 -9.57
CA MET A 402 -16.25 1.19 -8.39
C MET A 402 -16.88 0.61 -7.11
N GLN A 403 -18.21 0.61 -7.05
CA GLN A 403 -18.99 0.01 -5.96
C GLN A 403 -18.72 -1.50 -5.87
N THR A 404 -18.72 -2.23 -7.00
CA THR A 404 -18.36 -3.65 -7.03
C THR A 404 -16.98 -3.92 -6.45
N MET A 405 -15.98 -3.08 -6.79
CA MET A 405 -14.63 -3.21 -6.24
C MET A 405 -14.60 -2.96 -4.73
N ALA A 406 -15.28 -1.90 -4.28
CA ALA A 406 -15.32 -1.54 -2.87
C ALA A 406 -16.00 -2.63 -2.02
N VAL A 407 -17.12 -3.19 -2.47
CA VAL A 407 -17.79 -4.29 -1.75
C VAL A 407 -16.95 -5.56 -1.72
N SER A 408 -16.23 -5.87 -2.82
CA SER A 408 -15.30 -7.01 -2.86
C SER A 408 -14.17 -6.86 -1.84
N VAL A 409 -13.52 -5.69 -1.79
CA VAL A 409 -12.45 -5.41 -0.81
C VAL A 409 -13.02 -5.42 0.61
N THR A 410 -14.17 -4.78 0.84
CA THR A 410 -14.84 -4.77 2.15
C THR A 410 -15.14 -6.18 2.64
N SER A 411 -15.62 -7.07 1.76
CA SER A 411 -15.94 -8.45 2.14
C SER A 411 -14.73 -9.23 2.67
N ILE A 412 -13.56 -9.00 2.08
CA ILE A 412 -12.31 -9.69 2.49
C ILE A 412 -11.73 -9.05 3.75
N LEU A 413 -11.71 -7.71 3.82
CA LEU A 413 -11.21 -7.01 5.01
C LEU A 413 -12.06 -7.29 6.25
N ALA A 414 -13.40 -7.33 6.11
CA ALA A 414 -14.31 -7.67 7.20
C ALA A 414 -13.99 -9.05 7.82
N LEU A 415 -13.61 -10.03 7.00
CA LEU A 415 -13.21 -11.35 7.49
C LEU A 415 -11.90 -11.32 8.30
N GLN A 416 -11.03 -10.35 8.04
CA GLN A 416 -9.70 -10.24 8.64
C GLN A 416 -9.64 -9.35 9.90
N LEU A 417 -10.68 -8.55 10.15
CA LEU A 417 -10.77 -7.72 11.36
C LEU A 417 -11.29 -8.54 12.54
N SER A 418 -10.78 -8.26 13.74
CA SER A 418 -11.35 -8.85 14.96
C SER A 418 -12.70 -8.21 15.32
N PRO A 419 -13.54 -8.88 16.12
CA PRO A 419 -14.80 -8.30 16.63
C PRO A 419 -14.60 -6.96 17.35
N GLU A 420 -13.51 -6.81 18.12
CA GLU A 420 -13.17 -5.58 18.84
C GLU A 420 -12.80 -4.45 17.86
N GLN A 421 -12.03 -4.75 16.82
CA GLN A 421 -11.73 -3.80 15.77
C GLN A 421 -13.00 -3.40 15.01
N MET A 422 -13.88 -4.37 14.74
CA MET A 422 -15.16 -4.11 14.08
C MET A 422 -16.03 -3.13 14.88
N ALA A 423 -16.11 -3.32 16.20
CA ALA A 423 -16.88 -2.45 17.11
C ALA A 423 -16.31 -1.01 17.18
N GLN A 424 -15.03 -0.81 16.87
CA GLN A 424 -14.39 0.50 16.86
C GLN A 424 -14.55 1.26 15.53
N LEU A 425 -15.16 0.64 14.50
CA LEU A 425 -15.38 1.29 13.20
C LEU A 425 -16.56 2.26 13.28
N GLU A 426 -16.28 3.56 13.32
CA GLU A 426 -17.30 4.62 13.29
C GLU A 426 -18.13 4.58 11.98
N GLU A 427 -17.54 4.10 10.91
CA GLU A 427 -18.16 3.95 9.58
C GLU A 427 -19.13 2.76 9.48
N LEU A 428 -19.15 1.86 10.46
CA LEU A 428 -19.87 0.57 10.38
C LEU A 428 -21.36 0.74 10.12
N PHE A 429 -22.02 1.65 10.83
CA PHE A 429 -23.46 1.91 10.67
C PHE A 429 -23.79 2.34 9.23
N MET A 430 -23.04 3.31 8.71
CA MET A 430 -23.27 3.82 7.35
C MET A 430 -22.91 2.77 6.29
N ALA A 431 -21.86 1.99 6.51
CA ALA A 431 -21.47 0.92 5.61
C ALA A 431 -22.54 -0.18 5.53
N VAL A 432 -23.09 -0.63 6.66
CA VAL A 432 -24.19 -1.60 6.69
C VAL A 432 -25.41 -1.05 5.97
N LYS A 433 -25.79 0.20 6.22
CA LYS A 433 -26.89 0.88 5.55
C LYS A 433 -26.70 0.94 4.04
N GLU A 434 -25.53 1.31 3.57
CA GLU A 434 -25.23 1.40 2.14
C GLU A 434 -25.22 0.02 1.48
N LEU A 435 -24.62 -0.99 2.12
CA LEU A 435 -24.66 -2.37 1.63
C LEU A 435 -26.10 -2.88 1.51
N LEU A 436 -26.97 -2.59 2.48
CA LEU A 436 -28.38 -2.94 2.41
C LEU A 436 -29.12 -2.20 1.29
N ALA A 437 -28.79 -0.93 1.04
CA ALA A 437 -29.33 -0.17 -0.08
C ALA A 437 -28.96 -0.80 -1.44
N ILE A 438 -27.70 -1.28 -1.57
CA ILE A 438 -27.25 -2.01 -2.76
C ILE A 438 -28.05 -3.31 -2.94
N VAL A 439 -28.22 -4.12 -1.87
CA VAL A 439 -29.01 -5.35 -1.90
C VAL A 439 -30.43 -5.04 -2.35
N LYS A 440 -31.10 -4.07 -1.71
CA LYS A 440 -32.48 -3.66 -2.07
C LYS A 440 -32.59 -3.23 -3.54
N GLN A 441 -31.64 -2.42 -4.02
CA GLN A 441 -31.62 -1.99 -5.42
C GLN A 441 -31.49 -3.16 -6.39
N LYS A 442 -30.59 -4.12 -6.10
CA LYS A 442 -30.39 -5.32 -6.93
C LYS A 442 -31.61 -6.23 -6.91
N THR A 443 -32.22 -6.45 -5.75
CA THR A 443 -33.43 -7.25 -5.60
C THR A 443 -34.60 -6.65 -6.36
N THR A 444 -34.85 -5.34 -6.21
CA THR A 444 -35.94 -4.65 -6.94
C THR A 444 -35.75 -4.71 -8.46
N LYS A 445 -34.52 -4.75 -8.94
CA LYS A 445 -34.22 -4.89 -10.39
C LYS A 445 -34.08 -6.35 -10.85
N ASN A 446 -34.26 -7.31 -9.97
CA ASN A 446 -34.06 -8.75 -10.22
C ASN A 446 -32.68 -9.04 -10.85
N LEU A 447 -31.59 -8.52 -10.26
CA LEU A 447 -30.22 -8.65 -10.75
C LEU A 447 -29.38 -9.50 -9.79
N ASP A 448 -29.07 -10.73 -10.20
CA ASP A 448 -28.22 -11.70 -9.50
C ASP A 448 -26.73 -11.60 -9.89
N ASP A 449 -26.19 -10.41 -9.97
CA ASP A 449 -24.83 -10.16 -10.42
C ASP A 449 -23.76 -10.36 -9.30
N VAL A 450 -22.51 -10.32 -9.72
CA VAL A 450 -21.33 -10.44 -8.83
C VAL A 450 -21.35 -9.39 -7.71
N THR A 451 -21.94 -8.22 -7.96
CA THR A 451 -22.05 -7.15 -6.95
C THR A 451 -22.99 -7.57 -5.82
N LEU A 452 -24.15 -8.16 -6.14
CA LEU A 452 -25.08 -8.69 -5.13
C LEU A 452 -24.39 -9.75 -4.26
N LEU A 453 -23.73 -10.74 -4.88
CA LEU A 453 -23.02 -11.80 -4.15
C LEU A 453 -21.93 -11.27 -3.21
N PHE A 454 -21.10 -10.34 -3.66
CA PHE A 454 -20.08 -9.74 -2.80
C PHE A 454 -20.69 -8.85 -1.72
N THR A 455 -21.81 -8.17 -1.98
CA THR A 455 -22.50 -7.35 -0.99
C THR A 455 -23.08 -8.21 0.13
N LEU A 456 -23.75 -9.30 -0.22
CA LEU A 456 -24.27 -10.27 0.75
C LEU A 456 -23.12 -10.89 1.58
N LYS A 457 -22.01 -11.25 0.93
CA LYS A 457 -20.82 -11.76 1.59
C LYS A 457 -20.19 -10.74 2.52
N ALA A 458 -20.14 -9.45 2.13
CA ALA A 458 -19.63 -8.39 2.97
C ALA A 458 -20.49 -8.22 4.24
N LEU A 459 -21.81 -8.17 4.09
CA LEU A 459 -22.74 -8.08 5.21
C LEU A 459 -22.63 -9.30 6.14
N TRP A 460 -22.53 -10.51 5.60
CA TRP A 460 -22.32 -11.72 6.38
C TRP A 460 -21.04 -11.68 7.19
N ASN A 461 -19.90 -11.31 6.56
CA ASN A 461 -18.62 -11.20 7.24
C ASN A 461 -18.56 -10.06 8.27
N LEU A 462 -19.28 -8.96 8.04
CA LEU A 462 -19.37 -7.85 8.99
C LEU A 462 -20.16 -8.23 10.24
N THR A 463 -21.19 -9.08 10.10
CA THR A 463 -22.04 -9.52 11.21
C THR A 463 -21.44 -10.68 12.01
N ASP A 464 -20.49 -11.44 11.44
CA ASP A 464 -19.84 -12.58 12.09
C ASP A 464 -19.06 -12.14 13.34
N GLY A 465 -19.55 -12.51 14.52
CA GLY A 465 -18.98 -12.14 15.82
C GLY A 465 -19.10 -10.66 16.18
N SER A 466 -19.94 -9.88 15.49
CA SER A 466 -20.14 -8.45 15.74
C SER A 466 -21.59 -8.10 16.10
N PRO A 467 -21.97 -8.07 17.38
CA PRO A 467 -23.29 -7.66 17.82
C PRO A 467 -23.71 -6.27 17.34
N ALA A 468 -22.74 -5.34 17.24
CA ALA A 468 -22.99 -3.99 16.73
C ALA A 468 -23.43 -4.00 15.25
N ALA A 469 -22.75 -4.78 14.40
CA ALA A 469 -23.14 -4.91 12.98
C ALA A 469 -24.51 -5.59 12.83
N CYS A 470 -24.80 -6.62 13.62
CA CYS A 470 -26.12 -7.28 13.66
C CYS A 470 -27.22 -6.31 14.08
N LYS A 471 -26.97 -5.48 15.11
CA LYS A 471 -27.90 -4.44 15.53
C LYS A 471 -28.16 -3.43 14.42
N HIS A 472 -27.09 -2.94 13.76
CA HIS A 472 -27.22 -2.01 12.65
C HIS A 472 -27.96 -2.61 11.44
N PHE A 473 -27.80 -3.92 11.20
CA PHE A 473 -28.55 -4.62 10.18
C PHE A 473 -30.07 -4.60 10.47
N ILE A 474 -30.47 -4.93 11.70
CA ILE A 474 -31.87 -4.90 12.11
C ILE A 474 -32.44 -3.47 12.08
N GLU A 475 -31.70 -2.48 12.59
CA GLU A 475 -32.13 -1.07 12.60
C GLU A 475 -32.35 -0.48 11.21
N ASN A 476 -31.67 -1.01 10.19
CA ASN A 476 -31.81 -0.58 8.80
C ASN A 476 -32.74 -1.48 7.96
N GLN A 477 -33.71 -2.17 8.60
CA GLN A 477 -34.70 -3.04 7.93
C GLN A 477 -34.04 -4.19 7.13
N GLY A 478 -32.93 -4.70 7.61
CA GLY A 478 -32.17 -5.75 6.92
C GLY A 478 -32.96 -7.06 6.79
N LEU A 479 -33.77 -7.39 7.80
CA LEU A 479 -34.58 -8.61 7.80
C LEU A 479 -35.62 -8.58 6.65
N GLU A 480 -36.36 -7.49 6.52
CA GLU A 480 -37.37 -7.32 5.48
C GLU A 480 -36.74 -7.37 4.09
N ILE A 481 -35.58 -6.72 3.92
CA ILE A 481 -34.84 -6.76 2.66
C ILE A 481 -34.38 -8.18 2.35
N PHE A 482 -33.90 -8.94 3.34
CA PHE A 482 -33.40 -10.30 3.14
C PHE A 482 -34.51 -11.31 2.87
N ILE A 483 -35.70 -11.13 3.46
CA ILE A 483 -36.89 -11.92 3.09
C ILE A 483 -37.23 -11.69 1.60
N GLN A 484 -37.24 -10.42 1.14
CA GLN A 484 -37.46 -10.12 -0.28
C GLN A 484 -36.41 -10.76 -1.19
N VAL A 485 -35.13 -10.85 -0.73
CA VAL A 485 -34.10 -11.57 -1.49
C VAL A 485 -34.44 -13.05 -1.63
N LEU A 486 -34.86 -13.71 -0.55
CA LEU A 486 -35.26 -15.12 -0.57
C LEU A 486 -36.50 -15.38 -1.43
N GLU A 487 -37.43 -14.41 -1.50
CA GLU A 487 -38.61 -14.48 -2.40
C GLU A 487 -38.24 -14.28 -3.87
N THR A 488 -37.20 -13.48 -4.15
CA THR A 488 -36.84 -13.12 -5.53
C THR A 488 -35.89 -14.12 -6.16
N PHE A 489 -34.91 -14.65 -5.39
CA PHE A 489 -33.81 -15.47 -5.90
C PHE A 489 -33.84 -16.89 -5.30
N SER A 490 -33.78 -17.87 -6.19
CA SER A 490 -33.75 -19.31 -5.84
C SER A 490 -32.33 -19.91 -5.86
N GLU A 491 -31.31 -19.15 -6.26
CA GLU A 491 -29.92 -19.59 -6.36
C GLU A 491 -29.36 -19.91 -4.97
N SER A 492 -28.84 -21.12 -4.81
CA SER A 492 -28.25 -21.57 -3.53
C SER A 492 -27.10 -20.69 -3.03
N ALA A 493 -26.33 -20.13 -3.95
CA ALA A 493 -25.25 -19.20 -3.63
C ALA A 493 -25.75 -17.90 -2.95
N ILE A 494 -26.92 -17.41 -3.31
CA ILE A 494 -27.57 -16.25 -2.68
C ILE A 494 -28.19 -16.67 -1.36
N GLN A 495 -29.01 -17.75 -1.38
CA GLN A 495 -29.71 -18.25 -0.21
C GLN A 495 -28.76 -18.57 0.95
N SER A 496 -27.61 -19.20 0.68
CA SER A 496 -26.63 -19.53 1.71
C SER A 496 -26.03 -18.29 2.38
N LYS A 497 -25.80 -17.20 1.64
CA LYS A 497 -25.26 -15.95 2.22
C LYS A 497 -26.30 -15.22 3.06
N VAL A 498 -27.57 -15.22 2.61
CA VAL A 498 -28.69 -14.67 3.37
C VAL A 498 -28.86 -15.42 4.69
N LEU A 499 -28.99 -16.75 4.62
CA LEU A 499 -29.16 -17.59 5.80
C LEU A 499 -27.95 -17.56 6.73
N GLY A 500 -26.71 -17.50 6.19
CA GLY A 500 -25.51 -17.38 7.01
C GLY A 500 -25.50 -16.10 7.85
N LEU A 501 -25.94 -14.96 7.31
CA LEU A 501 -26.08 -13.73 8.08
C LEU A 501 -27.23 -13.85 9.12
N LEU A 502 -28.38 -14.38 8.74
CA LEU A 502 -29.48 -14.56 9.67
C LEU A 502 -29.11 -15.52 10.82
N ASN A 503 -28.25 -16.52 10.56
CA ASN A 503 -27.69 -17.36 11.60
C ASN A 503 -26.82 -16.54 12.59
N ASN A 504 -25.98 -15.62 12.13
CA ASN A 504 -25.23 -14.74 13.02
C ASN A 504 -26.14 -13.89 13.92
N ILE A 505 -27.30 -13.48 13.43
CA ILE A 505 -28.31 -12.76 14.24
C ILE A 505 -28.99 -13.68 15.24
N ALA A 506 -29.31 -14.91 14.84
CA ALA A 506 -29.94 -15.90 15.72
C ALA A 506 -29.06 -16.28 16.92
N GLU A 507 -27.73 -16.22 16.77
CA GLU A 507 -26.76 -16.43 17.84
C GLU A 507 -26.79 -15.34 18.93
N ILE A 508 -27.37 -14.16 18.64
CA ILE A 508 -27.41 -13.02 19.58
C ILE A 508 -28.77 -13.00 20.26
N ARG A 509 -28.77 -13.33 21.53
CA ARG A 509 -30.00 -13.49 22.33
C ARG A 509 -30.93 -12.26 22.28
N GLU A 510 -30.36 -11.05 22.34
CA GLU A 510 -31.11 -9.80 22.32
C GLU A 510 -31.79 -9.51 20.98
N LEU A 511 -31.27 -10.08 19.89
CA LEU A 511 -31.74 -9.85 18.54
C LEU A 511 -32.52 -11.03 17.97
N SER A 512 -32.36 -12.25 18.49
CA SER A 512 -32.96 -13.47 17.98
C SER A 512 -34.50 -13.39 17.94
N SER A 513 -35.12 -12.68 18.92
CA SER A 513 -36.58 -12.44 18.94
C SER A 513 -37.10 -11.73 17.68
N LYS A 514 -36.27 -10.94 16.99
CA LYS A 514 -36.65 -10.24 15.76
C LYS A 514 -36.85 -11.19 14.59
N LEU A 515 -36.22 -12.37 14.62
CA LEU A 515 -36.37 -13.40 13.60
C LEU A 515 -37.63 -14.26 13.80
N VAL A 516 -38.30 -14.19 14.96
CA VAL A 516 -39.51 -14.98 15.25
C VAL A 516 -40.74 -14.28 14.65
N THR A 517 -40.73 -14.03 13.36
CA THR A 517 -41.86 -13.53 12.55
C THR A 517 -42.41 -14.66 11.68
N GLU A 518 -43.68 -14.60 11.31
CA GLU A 518 -44.31 -15.63 10.51
C GLU A 518 -43.66 -15.80 9.14
N ASP A 519 -43.37 -14.67 8.46
CA ASP A 519 -42.73 -14.66 7.15
C ASP A 519 -41.29 -15.21 7.20
N ALA A 520 -40.46 -14.75 8.17
CA ALA A 520 -39.09 -15.25 8.29
C ALA A 520 -39.07 -16.76 8.59
N LEU A 521 -39.88 -17.23 9.54
CA LEU A 521 -39.94 -18.65 9.90
C LEU A 521 -40.42 -19.50 8.76
N LYS A 522 -41.40 -19.05 7.98
CA LYS A 522 -41.90 -19.76 6.81
C LYS A 522 -40.81 -19.98 5.76
N HIS A 523 -40.06 -18.92 5.42
CA HIS A 523 -38.96 -19.01 4.45
C HIS A 523 -37.81 -19.88 4.95
N ILE A 524 -37.37 -19.67 6.20
CA ILE A 524 -36.28 -20.44 6.81
C ILE A 524 -36.67 -21.94 6.85
N ASN A 525 -37.86 -22.27 7.30
CA ASN A 525 -38.33 -23.66 7.40
C ASN A 525 -38.44 -24.33 6.03
N SER A 526 -38.89 -23.61 4.99
CA SER A 526 -38.95 -24.14 3.62
C SER A 526 -37.57 -24.51 3.06
N LEU A 527 -36.48 -23.81 3.49
CA LEU A 527 -35.10 -24.05 3.07
C LEU A 527 -34.38 -25.12 3.90
N LEU A 528 -34.98 -25.56 4.99
CA LEU A 528 -34.44 -26.61 5.85
C LEU A 528 -34.23 -27.94 5.09
N CYS A 529 -35.13 -28.27 4.21
CA CYS A 529 -35.10 -29.48 3.37
C CYS A 529 -34.42 -29.24 2.00
N SER A 530 -33.62 -28.17 1.84
CA SER A 530 -32.90 -27.89 0.60
C SER A 530 -31.95 -29.04 0.24
N ARG A 531 -31.85 -29.34 -1.06
CA ARG A 531 -30.86 -30.29 -1.58
C ARG A 531 -29.43 -29.80 -1.44
N GLU A 532 -29.27 -28.48 -1.39
CA GLU A 532 -27.96 -27.82 -1.18
C GLU A 532 -27.64 -27.79 0.30
N MET A 533 -26.63 -28.55 0.68
CA MET A 533 -26.25 -28.77 2.09
C MET A 533 -25.95 -27.46 2.83
N GLU A 534 -25.28 -26.49 2.18
CA GLU A 534 -24.95 -25.19 2.79
C GLU A 534 -26.22 -24.42 3.18
N VAL A 535 -27.25 -24.47 2.33
CA VAL A 535 -28.56 -23.82 2.57
C VAL A 535 -29.27 -24.49 3.74
N SER A 536 -29.41 -25.84 3.69
CA SER A 536 -30.04 -26.63 4.76
C SER A 536 -29.32 -26.44 6.11
N TYR A 537 -28.01 -26.43 6.10
CA TYR A 537 -27.18 -26.24 7.28
C TYR A 537 -27.45 -24.91 7.99
N PHE A 538 -27.44 -23.77 7.28
CA PHE A 538 -27.72 -22.48 7.90
C PHE A 538 -29.18 -22.34 8.34
N ALA A 539 -30.13 -22.85 7.56
CA ALA A 539 -31.53 -22.88 7.97
C ALA A 539 -31.71 -23.66 9.30
N ALA A 540 -31.06 -24.83 9.40
CA ALA A 540 -31.06 -25.64 10.61
C ALA A 540 -30.41 -24.90 11.79
N GLY A 541 -29.34 -24.17 11.56
CA GLY A 541 -28.67 -23.36 12.59
C GLY A 541 -29.57 -22.27 13.17
N ILE A 542 -30.26 -21.55 12.31
CA ILE A 542 -31.21 -20.52 12.74
C ILE A 542 -32.31 -21.16 13.60
N ILE A 543 -32.92 -22.26 13.14
CA ILE A 543 -33.97 -22.95 13.88
C ILE A 543 -33.43 -23.48 15.21
N ALA A 544 -32.22 -24.07 15.24
CA ALA A 544 -31.62 -24.56 16.48
C ALA A 544 -31.41 -23.45 17.50
N HIS A 545 -30.86 -22.32 17.11
CA HIS A 545 -30.65 -21.16 17.99
C HIS A 545 -32.00 -20.60 18.50
N LEU A 546 -32.96 -20.37 17.60
CA LEU A 546 -34.27 -19.82 18.01
C LEU A 546 -35.06 -20.77 18.92
N THR A 547 -35.07 -22.06 18.64
CA THR A 547 -35.84 -23.05 19.43
C THR A 547 -35.18 -23.41 20.76
N SER A 548 -33.88 -23.16 20.92
CA SER A 548 -33.15 -23.37 22.19
C SER A 548 -33.63 -22.43 23.30
N ASP A 549 -34.08 -21.22 22.98
CA ASP A 549 -34.63 -20.27 23.95
C ASP A 549 -36.15 -20.43 24.07
N ARG A 550 -36.59 -21.18 25.12
CA ARG A 550 -38.00 -21.41 25.40
C ARG A 550 -38.79 -20.13 25.63
N GLN A 551 -38.16 -19.06 26.10
CA GLN A 551 -38.87 -17.81 26.42
C GLN A 551 -39.44 -17.13 25.17
N LEU A 552 -38.81 -17.32 24.03
CA LEU A 552 -39.30 -16.80 22.73
C LEU A 552 -40.64 -17.46 22.30
N TRP A 553 -41.00 -18.60 22.88
CA TRP A 553 -42.11 -19.46 22.40
C TRP A 553 -43.21 -19.65 23.40
N ILE A 554 -43.28 -18.89 24.50
CA ILE A 554 -44.31 -19.08 25.58
C ILE A 554 -45.74 -19.14 25.02
N SER A 555 -46.05 -18.29 24.05
CA SER A 555 -47.36 -18.26 23.41
C SER A 555 -47.48 -19.13 22.13
N ARG A 556 -46.43 -19.79 21.70
CA ARG A 556 -46.32 -20.51 20.42
C ARG A 556 -45.61 -21.87 20.54
N ASP A 557 -45.74 -22.55 21.69
CA ASP A 557 -45.00 -23.81 21.95
C ASP A 557 -45.32 -24.92 20.93
N PHE A 558 -46.55 -24.96 20.36
CA PHE A 558 -46.89 -25.88 19.30
C PHE A 558 -46.05 -25.65 18.02
N GLN A 559 -45.88 -24.39 17.62
CA GLN A 559 -45.06 -24.04 16.46
C GLN A 559 -43.56 -24.39 16.71
N ARG A 560 -43.07 -24.16 17.93
CA ARG A 560 -41.72 -24.55 18.34
C ARG A 560 -41.50 -26.07 18.20
N ARG A 561 -42.43 -26.89 18.67
CA ARG A 561 -42.34 -28.36 18.58
C ARG A 561 -42.33 -28.82 17.13
N ALA A 562 -43.15 -28.22 16.27
CA ALA A 562 -43.15 -28.53 14.83
C ALA A 562 -41.82 -28.23 14.20
N LEU A 563 -41.20 -27.06 14.49
CA LEU A 563 -39.87 -26.71 13.97
C LEU A 563 -38.77 -27.65 14.48
N LEU A 564 -38.86 -28.15 15.73
CA LEU A 564 -37.92 -29.16 16.23
C LEU A 564 -38.04 -30.50 15.51
N GLN A 565 -39.29 -30.91 15.17
CA GLN A 565 -39.51 -32.13 14.38
C GLN A 565 -38.94 -32.00 12.96
N ASP A 566 -39.16 -30.85 12.31
CA ASP A 566 -38.61 -30.56 10.99
C ASP A 566 -37.07 -30.51 11.01
N LEU A 567 -36.48 -29.90 12.05
CA LEU A 567 -35.01 -29.87 12.28
C LEU A 567 -34.44 -31.28 12.44
N HIS A 568 -35.11 -32.14 13.23
CA HIS A 568 -34.72 -33.54 13.39
C HIS A 568 -34.73 -34.28 12.06
N ALA A 569 -35.82 -34.17 11.32
CA ALA A 569 -35.97 -34.81 10.00
C ALA A 569 -34.90 -34.35 9.01
N ALA A 570 -34.58 -33.06 8.99
CA ALA A 570 -33.51 -32.51 8.15
C ALA A 570 -32.14 -33.10 8.48
N ILE A 571 -31.75 -33.13 9.75
CA ILE A 571 -30.44 -33.62 10.21
C ILE A 571 -30.29 -35.13 9.91
N GLN A 572 -31.34 -35.91 10.07
CA GLN A 572 -31.33 -37.35 9.74
C GLN A 572 -31.09 -37.64 8.25
N ASN A 573 -31.47 -36.70 7.38
CA ASN A 573 -31.26 -36.84 5.94
C ASN A 573 -29.86 -36.36 5.48
N TRP A 574 -29.07 -35.76 6.39
CA TRP A 574 -27.72 -35.34 6.04
C TRP A 574 -26.73 -36.50 5.91
N PRO A 575 -25.71 -36.38 5.05
CA PRO A 575 -24.72 -37.46 4.89
C PRO A 575 -24.00 -37.76 6.19
N SER A 576 -23.94 -39.03 6.56
CA SER A 576 -23.29 -39.52 7.79
C SER A 576 -21.77 -39.25 7.83
N SER A 577 -21.14 -38.97 6.69
CA SER A 577 -19.72 -38.72 6.56
C SER A 577 -19.48 -37.31 6.00
N SER A 578 -19.03 -36.40 6.86
CA SER A 578 -18.59 -35.05 6.46
C SER A 578 -17.32 -35.08 5.60
N CYS A 579 -16.66 -36.23 5.47
CA CYS A 579 -15.34 -36.39 4.85
C CYS A 579 -15.29 -36.01 3.35
N LYS A 580 -16.40 -36.12 2.63
CA LYS A 580 -16.48 -35.82 1.17
C LYS A 580 -16.96 -34.41 0.82
N MET A 581 -17.35 -33.62 1.82
CA MET A 581 -17.87 -32.27 1.60
C MET A 581 -16.76 -31.21 1.67
N THR A 582 -16.91 -30.12 0.94
CA THR A 582 -16.10 -28.91 1.11
C THR A 582 -16.41 -28.26 2.45
N ALA A 583 -15.48 -27.44 2.98
CA ALA A 583 -15.75 -26.66 4.18
C ALA A 583 -16.90 -25.67 3.92
N LEU A 584 -18.01 -25.82 4.66
CA LEU A 584 -19.22 -24.99 4.50
C LEU A 584 -19.01 -23.59 5.08
N VAL A 585 -18.34 -23.50 6.22
CA VAL A 585 -18.26 -22.28 7.01
C VAL A 585 -16.92 -22.19 7.77
N THR A 586 -16.52 -20.96 8.09
CA THR A 586 -15.35 -20.68 8.93
C THR A 586 -15.79 -19.87 10.14
N TYR A 587 -15.77 -20.47 11.31
CA TYR A 587 -16.11 -19.80 12.57
C TYR A 587 -14.92 -19.05 13.17
N ARG A 588 -15.20 -17.94 13.87
CA ARG A 588 -14.24 -17.17 14.67
C ARG A 588 -14.12 -17.69 16.09
N SER A 589 -15.19 -18.31 16.61
CA SER A 589 -15.28 -18.91 17.93
C SER A 589 -16.25 -20.07 17.91
N LEU A 590 -16.07 -21.07 18.76
CA LEU A 590 -17.00 -22.17 18.98
C LEU A 590 -17.90 -21.95 20.19
N LYS A 591 -17.73 -20.87 20.95
CA LYS A 591 -18.51 -20.57 22.16
C LYS A 591 -20.00 -20.43 21.90
N THR A 592 -20.41 -20.03 20.70
CA THR A 592 -21.83 -19.94 20.32
C THR A 592 -22.55 -21.29 20.35
N PHE A 593 -21.80 -22.39 20.16
CA PHE A 593 -22.33 -23.76 20.23
C PHE A 593 -22.45 -24.31 21.65
N PHE A 594 -21.68 -23.81 22.62
CA PHE A 594 -21.60 -24.42 23.94
C PHE A 594 -22.94 -24.48 24.70
N PRO A 595 -23.80 -23.43 24.67
CA PRO A 595 -25.12 -23.52 25.25
C PRO A 595 -26.03 -24.57 24.58
N LEU A 596 -25.82 -24.79 23.25
CA LEU A 596 -26.58 -25.78 22.48
C LEU A 596 -26.08 -27.18 22.74
N LEU A 597 -24.77 -27.38 22.86
CA LEU A 597 -24.15 -28.66 23.24
C LEU A 597 -24.60 -29.15 24.62
N GLY A 598 -24.75 -28.24 25.58
CA GLY A 598 -25.24 -28.55 26.93
C GLY A 598 -26.75 -28.72 27.04
N ASN A 599 -27.51 -28.65 25.96
CA ASN A 599 -28.96 -28.72 25.99
C ASN A 599 -29.49 -30.15 25.82
N PHE A 600 -29.39 -30.97 26.88
CA PHE A 600 -29.87 -32.35 26.90
C PHE A 600 -31.41 -32.47 26.76
N SER A 601 -32.14 -31.40 27.09
CA SER A 601 -33.60 -31.41 26.96
C SER A 601 -34.15 -31.27 25.54
N GLN A 602 -33.27 -30.97 24.57
CA GLN A 602 -33.60 -30.78 23.16
C GLN A 602 -32.53 -31.47 22.30
N PRO A 603 -32.67 -32.77 22.10
CA PRO A 603 -31.66 -33.56 21.38
C PRO A 603 -31.43 -33.09 19.92
N GLU A 604 -32.45 -32.50 19.28
CA GLU A 604 -32.33 -32.00 17.90
C GLU A 604 -31.39 -30.80 17.84
N VAL A 605 -31.47 -29.89 18.80
CA VAL A 605 -30.60 -28.71 18.91
C VAL A 605 -29.14 -29.15 19.19
N GLN A 606 -28.98 -30.11 20.12
CA GLN A 606 -27.69 -30.66 20.48
C GLN A 606 -27.04 -31.39 19.27
N LEU A 607 -27.81 -32.14 18.52
CA LEU A 607 -27.33 -32.85 17.34
C LEU A 607 -26.85 -31.91 16.25
N TRP A 608 -27.57 -30.81 16.01
CA TRP A 608 -27.09 -29.80 15.04
C TRP A 608 -25.75 -29.20 15.47
N ALA A 609 -25.63 -28.80 16.76
CA ALA A 609 -24.42 -28.20 17.28
C ALA A 609 -23.20 -29.17 17.23
N LEU A 610 -23.43 -30.45 17.57
CA LEU A 610 -22.42 -31.51 17.46
C LEU A 610 -22.00 -31.74 15.99
N TRP A 611 -22.96 -31.76 15.08
CA TRP A 611 -22.66 -31.93 13.66
C TRP A 611 -21.85 -30.74 13.13
N ALA A 612 -22.19 -29.52 13.52
CA ALA A 612 -21.47 -28.30 13.14
C ALA A 612 -20.02 -28.32 13.62
N VAL A 613 -19.78 -28.65 14.90
CA VAL A 613 -18.44 -28.73 15.48
C VAL A 613 -17.63 -29.89 14.84
N CYS A 614 -18.26 -31.04 14.64
CA CYS A 614 -17.65 -32.19 13.98
C CYS A 614 -17.19 -31.83 12.56
N HIS A 615 -18.04 -31.17 11.79
CA HIS A 615 -17.74 -30.76 10.43
C HIS A 615 -16.50 -29.86 10.36
N VAL A 616 -16.43 -28.80 11.17
CA VAL A 616 -15.29 -27.88 11.10
C VAL A 616 -14.00 -28.49 11.67
N CYS A 617 -14.08 -29.32 12.74
CA CYS A 617 -12.93 -30.03 13.29
C CYS A 617 -12.35 -31.04 12.30
N SER A 618 -13.20 -31.75 11.55
CA SER A 618 -12.72 -32.69 10.52
C SER A 618 -12.11 -32.00 9.30
N LYS A 619 -12.54 -30.79 8.94
CA LYS A 619 -12.06 -30.04 7.77
C LYS A 619 -10.80 -29.24 8.04
N ASN A 620 -10.65 -28.66 9.22
CA ASN A 620 -9.48 -27.89 9.62
C ASN A 620 -9.12 -28.17 11.09
N PRO A 621 -8.61 -29.36 11.38
CA PRO A 621 -8.30 -29.77 12.76
C PRO A 621 -7.25 -28.87 13.42
N SER A 622 -6.27 -28.35 12.66
CA SER A 622 -5.23 -27.47 13.21
C SER A 622 -5.79 -26.16 13.80
N LYS A 623 -6.86 -25.63 13.23
CA LYS A 623 -7.54 -24.44 13.73
C LYS A 623 -8.55 -24.79 14.82
N TYR A 624 -9.46 -25.70 14.54
CA TYR A 624 -10.65 -25.87 15.40
C TYR A 624 -10.42 -26.78 16.59
N CYS A 625 -9.52 -27.79 16.50
CA CYS A 625 -9.11 -28.53 17.69
C CYS A 625 -8.33 -27.65 18.69
N LYS A 626 -7.51 -26.73 18.16
CA LYS A 626 -6.84 -25.72 19.01
C LYS A 626 -7.88 -24.79 19.68
N MET A 627 -8.86 -24.32 18.92
CA MET A 627 -9.94 -23.45 19.39
C MET A 627 -10.78 -24.14 20.49
N LEU A 628 -11.08 -25.44 20.36
CA LEU A 628 -11.77 -26.23 21.38
C LEU A 628 -11.00 -26.26 22.71
N VAL A 629 -9.67 -26.32 22.68
CA VAL A 629 -8.83 -26.25 23.89
C VAL A 629 -8.86 -24.84 24.49
N GLU A 630 -8.57 -23.84 23.66
CA GLU A 630 -8.45 -22.44 24.11
C GLU A 630 -9.77 -21.88 24.66
N GLU A 631 -10.89 -22.40 24.17
CA GLU A 631 -12.24 -21.97 24.59
C GLU A 631 -12.90 -22.92 25.60
N GLU A 632 -12.16 -23.94 26.09
CA GLU A 632 -12.61 -24.90 27.10
C GLU A 632 -13.78 -25.81 26.66
N GLY A 633 -13.94 -26.03 25.35
CA GLY A 633 -15.04 -26.83 24.79
C GLY A 633 -14.86 -28.36 24.91
N LEU A 634 -13.66 -28.85 25.20
CA LEU A 634 -13.39 -30.31 25.27
C LEU A 634 -14.15 -30.99 26.40
N GLN A 635 -14.29 -30.35 27.55
CA GLN A 635 -15.01 -30.94 28.72
C GLN A 635 -16.47 -31.18 28.36
N LEU A 636 -17.12 -30.25 27.65
CA LEU A 636 -18.52 -30.43 27.24
C LEU A 636 -18.69 -31.66 26.33
N LEU A 637 -17.73 -31.93 25.45
CA LEU A 637 -17.78 -33.12 24.58
C LEU A 637 -17.59 -34.42 25.40
N CYS A 638 -16.73 -34.42 26.41
CA CYS A 638 -16.56 -35.55 27.33
C CYS A 638 -17.85 -35.78 28.12
N ASP A 639 -18.44 -34.71 28.63
CA ASP A 639 -19.69 -34.79 29.39
C ASP A 639 -20.83 -35.39 28.54
N ILE A 640 -20.95 -34.98 27.25
CA ILE A 640 -21.94 -35.52 26.33
C ILE A 640 -21.72 -37.02 26.09
N GLN A 641 -20.45 -37.45 25.96
CA GLN A 641 -20.12 -38.86 25.71
C GLN A 641 -20.57 -39.77 26.87
N GLU A 642 -20.51 -39.27 28.11
CA GLU A 642 -20.79 -40.03 29.31
C GLU A 642 -22.21 -39.82 29.91
N HIS A 643 -22.95 -38.77 29.44
CA HIS A 643 -24.23 -38.37 30.04
C HIS A 643 -25.37 -39.35 29.67
N SER A 644 -26.12 -39.78 30.65
CA SER A 644 -27.20 -40.74 30.45
C SER A 644 -28.40 -40.23 29.65
N GLU A 645 -28.62 -38.91 29.59
CA GLU A 645 -29.70 -38.28 28.81
C GLU A 645 -29.28 -37.96 27.40
N ALA A 646 -27.99 -38.08 27.03
CA ALA A 646 -27.52 -37.86 25.67
C ALA A 646 -27.98 -39.01 24.76
N THR A 647 -28.43 -38.66 23.53
CA THR A 647 -28.84 -39.68 22.56
C THR A 647 -27.60 -40.49 22.09
N PRO A 648 -27.79 -41.77 21.74
CA PRO A 648 -26.65 -42.58 21.21
C PRO A 648 -25.95 -41.92 20.03
N GLN A 649 -26.69 -41.19 19.19
CA GLN A 649 -26.14 -40.46 18.04
C GLN A 649 -25.27 -39.28 18.51
N ALA A 650 -25.71 -38.51 19.52
CA ALA A 650 -24.93 -37.42 20.09
C ALA A 650 -23.62 -37.92 20.72
N GLN A 651 -23.71 -39.04 21.49
CA GLN A 651 -22.52 -39.67 22.07
C GLN A 651 -21.51 -40.13 21.00
N GLN A 652 -22.00 -40.70 19.90
CA GLN A 652 -21.17 -41.16 18.80
C GLN A 652 -20.45 -39.98 18.10
N ILE A 653 -21.15 -38.86 17.85
CA ILE A 653 -20.55 -37.69 17.21
C ILE A 653 -19.53 -37.05 18.15
N ALA A 654 -19.84 -36.90 19.46
CA ALA A 654 -18.90 -36.38 20.44
C ALA A 654 -17.63 -37.25 20.53
N ALA A 655 -17.79 -38.59 20.54
CA ALA A 655 -16.66 -39.52 20.52
C ALA A 655 -15.80 -39.37 19.24
N SER A 656 -16.45 -39.15 18.07
CA SER A 656 -15.73 -38.89 16.81
C SER A 656 -14.89 -37.62 16.88
N ILE A 657 -15.43 -36.50 17.38
CA ILE A 657 -14.71 -35.23 17.54
C ILE A 657 -13.51 -35.42 18.49
N LEU A 658 -13.70 -36.09 19.63
CA LEU A 658 -12.65 -36.36 20.58
C LEU A 658 -11.55 -37.29 20.02
N ASN A 659 -11.94 -38.22 19.16
CA ASN A 659 -10.96 -39.09 18.48
C ASN A 659 -10.14 -38.28 17.45
N ASP A 660 -10.77 -37.46 16.62
CA ASP A 660 -10.09 -36.58 15.66
C ASP A 660 -9.12 -35.62 16.38
N PHE A 661 -9.54 -35.10 17.53
CA PHE A 661 -8.71 -34.29 18.41
C PHE A 661 -7.46 -35.08 18.88
N ARG A 662 -7.66 -36.26 19.43
CA ARG A 662 -6.53 -37.15 19.91
C ARG A 662 -5.57 -37.46 18.78
N MET A 663 -6.07 -37.83 17.62
CA MET A 663 -5.23 -38.17 16.45
C MET A 663 -4.43 -36.94 15.98
N HIS A 664 -5.01 -35.75 15.98
CA HIS A 664 -4.32 -34.54 15.60
C HIS A 664 -3.21 -34.15 16.58
N PHE A 665 -3.45 -34.23 17.90
CA PHE A 665 -2.46 -33.90 18.93
C PHE A 665 -1.38 -34.98 19.10
N MET A 666 -1.68 -36.27 18.96
CA MET A 666 -0.66 -37.32 18.99
C MET A 666 0.33 -37.21 17.82
N ASN A 667 -0.11 -36.77 16.67
CA ASN A 667 0.77 -36.50 15.52
C ASN A 667 1.65 -35.25 15.71
N TYR A 668 1.26 -34.32 16.55
CA TYR A 668 2.06 -33.13 16.86
C TYR A 668 3.09 -33.35 17.97
N GLN A 669 2.90 -34.36 18.83
CA GLN A 669 3.81 -34.70 19.93
C GLN A 669 4.89 -35.73 19.56
N ARG A 670 5.00 -36.15 18.29
CA ARG A 670 6.19 -36.85 17.81
C ARG A 670 7.29 -35.83 17.53
N PRO A 671 8.29 -35.64 18.41
CA PRO A 671 9.45 -34.83 18.07
C PRO A 671 10.16 -35.56 16.92
N THR A 672 10.64 -34.79 15.97
CA THR A 672 11.67 -35.17 15.02
C THR A 672 12.95 -35.58 15.77
N LEU A 673 12.94 -36.79 16.33
CA LEU A 673 14.10 -37.48 16.81
C LEU A 673 14.65 -38.35 15.64
N CYS A 674 15.26 -37.66 14.68
CA CYS A 674 16.17 -38.28 13.71
C CYS A 674 16.87 -37.14 12.94
N GLN A 675 17.93 -36.63 13.54
CA GLN A 675 19.15 -36.14 12.87
C GLN A 675 20.10 -35.55 13.93
N MET A 676 20.84 -36.44 14.59
CA MET A 676 22.19 -36.13 15.06
C MET A 676 23.16 -36.95 14.19
N PRO A 677 24.10 -36.32 13.48
CA PRO A 677 25.19 -37.05 12.84
C PRO A 677 26.25 -37.44 13.89
N PHE A 678 26.74 -38.66 13.75
CA PHE A 678 28.02 -39.09 14.32
C PHE A 678 29.18 -38.30 13.71
#